data_136b6c1b9c358fad8494af11fa6f4699
#
_entry.id   136b6c1b9c358fad8494af11fa6f4699
#
_cell.length_a   1.000
_cell.length_b   1.000
_cell.length_c   1.000
_cell.angle_alpha   90.00
_cell.angle_beta   90.00
_cell.angle_gamma   90.00
#
_symmetry.space_group_name_H-M   'P 1'
#
loop_
_entity.id
_entity.type
_entity.pdbx_description
1 polymer ?
#
loop_
_entity_poly.entity_id
_entity_poly.type
_entity_poly.pdbx_seq_one_letter_code
_entity_poly.pdbx_strand_id
1 'polypeptide(L)'
;MGGGAVSSVETGQYDNSIELNAVQRANPEMQKRVANVIRALAESDSNPVVSIHDHGAGGHLNALSELVEATGGRIDIDALPVGDPTLSAKEIVGNESQERMGLVIKAEDIPYVERVAQRERAPMYVVGETTGDDRFVFSDSKGVKPIDLEMADMFGNSPKTVMTDTTVELTYREPEYDAANLLQYVEDVLSLEAVACKDWLTNKVDRSVTGKVARQQCQGELQLPLSDCGVVALDYTGKSGIATSIGHAPQVALADSAKGSVMAVAEALTNIVGAQLDKGLKSVSLSANWMWPCKNAGEDAALYKAVEACSDFACALGINIPTGKDSLSMTQKYGEDKVFAPGTVIISAAGQTGDVRRTVSPVLKNKKNTLLYYIDFSSDALRLGGSAFAQALNRIGSDAPTVKDPAKFAAAFEAVQKLVKGRKLLAMHDISAGGLVTAMLEMLFANTTGGLEFTTAGFLQNGETDLVKILFAENPAVLVQFEESKKESVEKILSEAGVKHFLVGKPSDERVLLIEHYGEERLLGIDHLRDRWFEPSYLLDRIQSGKECAALRFENYKKQPLRYAIPASFDGSLASRGLSYRRDGKTGVRAAIIREKGVNGDREMAYSLYLAGFDVKDVHMTDLMSGRETLEDVNMIVFCGGFSNSDVLGSAKGWASGFRWNDTAKQTLQRFYDREDTLSLGICNGCQLMVELGLIPSAGKN
;
A
#
# COMPACT_ATOMS: atom_id res chain seq x y z
N MET A 1 18.47 22.85 2.76
CA MET A 1 17.29 22.28 2.11
C MET A 1 16.06 22.73 2.88
N GLY A 2 15.04 23.19 2.17
CA GLY A 2 13.88 23.84 2.83
C GLY A 2 12.65 22.95 2.93
N GLY A 3 12.86 21.68 3.26
CA GLY A 3 11.88 20.61 3.16
C GLY A 3 10.50 20.86 3.77
N GLY A 4 10.43 21.28 5.03
CA GLY A 4 9.15 21.56 5.69
C GLY A 4 8.36 22.71 5.06
N ALA A 5 9.02 23.58 4.32
CA ALA A 5 8.36 24.69 3.62
C ALA A 5 7.54 24.20 2.41
N VAL A 6 7.91 23.07 1.78
CA VAL A 6 7.23 22.57 0.55
C VAL A 6 5.77 22.20 0.79
N SER A 7 5.44 21.67 1.96
CA SER A 7 4.04 21.38 2.32
C SER A 7 3.25 22.59 2.79
N SER A 8 3.91 23.71 3.03
CA SER A 8 3.33 24.95 3.62
C SER A 8 3.22 26.11 2.66
N VAL A 9 3.78 25.99 1.45
CA VAL A 9 3.73 26.99 0.39
C VAL A 9 3.01 26.46 -0.85
N GLU A 10 2.43 27.35 -1.64
CA GLU A 10 1.82 26.96 -2.91
C GLU A 10 2.90 26.49 -3.89
N THR A 11 2.67 25.35 -4.54
CA THR A 11 3.60 24.80 -5.55
C THR A 11 3.72 25.75 -6.74
N GLY A 12 4.94 25.93 -7.28
CA GLY A 12 5.21 26.89 -8.35
C GLY A 12 5.53 28.30 -7.86
N GLN A 13 5.66 28.49 -6.54
CA GLN A 13 6.07 29.76 -5.96
C GLN A 13 7.57 30.03 -6.12
N TYR A 14 8.36 28.96 -6.16
CA TYR A 14 9.80 28.98 -6.40
C TYR A 14 10.16 28.25 -7.70
N ASP A 15 11.44 28.30 -8.09
CA ASP A 15 11.92 27.50 -9.22
C ASP A 15 11.69 26.01 -8.96
N ASN A 16 11.17 25.29 -9.95
CA ASN A 16 10.82 23.86 -9.84
C ASN A 16 12.02 23.00 -9.41
N SER A 17 13.25 23.36 -9.79
CA SER A 17 14.44 22.61 -9.38
C SER A 17 14.72 22.74 -7.87
N ILE A 18 14.39 23.87 -7.27
CA ILE A 18 14.51 24.10 -5.83
C ILE A 18 13.42 23.32 -5.10
N GLU A 19 12.17 23.36 -5.58
CA GLU A 19 11.06 22.65 -4.96
C GLU A 19 11.23 21.13 -5.01
N LEU A 20 11.65 20.57 -6.15
CA LEU A 20 11.91 19.15 -6.31
C LEU A 20 13.05 18.63 -5.43
N ASN A 21 14.05 19.46 -5.15
CA ASN A 21 15.20 19.12 -4.32
C ASN A 21 15.08 19.55 -2.86
N ALA A 22 13.94 20.07 -2.45
CA ALA A 22 13.74 20.59 -1.10
C ALA A 22 13.83 19.51 -0.03
N VAL A 23 13.38 18.28 -0.33
CA VAL A 23 13.41 17.13 0.57
C VAL A 23 14.28 16.04 -0.04
N GLN A 24 15.22 15.50 0.74
CA GLN A 24 15.99 14.34 0.29
C GLN A 24 15.08 13.13 0.17
N ARG A 25 15.06 12.54 -1.03
CA ARG A 25 14.29 11.34 -1.35
C ARG A 25 15.16 10.37 -2.14
N ALA A 26 14.70 9.13 -2.25
CA ALA A 26 15.30 8.12 -3.10
C ALA A 26 16.73 7.68 -2.70
N ASN A 27 16.94 7.33 -1.42
CA ASN A 27 18.11 6.57 -1.01
C ASN A 27 17.70 5.22 -0.40
N PRO A 28 17.23 4.26 -1.21
CA PRO A 28 16.69 2.98 -0.73
C PRO A 28 17.76 2.11 -0.05
N GLU A 29 19.04 2.26 -0.40
CA GLU A 29 20.12 1.55 0.28
C GLU A 29 20.27 2.04 1.73
N MET A 30 20.26 3.34 1.96
CA MET A 30 20.35 3.91 3.30
C MET A 30 19.14 3.50 4.14
N GLN A 31 17.95 3.60 3.58
CA GLN A 31 16.71 3.13 4.22
C GLN A 31 16.79 1.67 4.64
N LYS A 32 17.28 0.80 3.77
CA LYS A 32 17.44 -0.64 4.06
C LYS A 32 18.45 -0.90 5.19
N ARG A 33 19.56 -0.17 5.22
CA ARG A 33 20.56 -0.29 6.31
C ARG A 33 19.95 0.08 7.66
N VAL A 34 19.28 1.23 7.74
CA VAL A 34 18.59 1.68 8.96
C VAL A 34 17.53 0.68 9.39
N ALA A 35 16.69 0.22 8.45
CA ALA A 35 15.68 -0.80 8.72
C ALA A 35 16.27 -2.10 9.27
N ASN A 36 17.43 -2.56 8.77
CA ASN A 36 18.12 -3.75 9.28
C ASN A 36 18.58 -3.55 10.73
N VAL A 37 19.15 -2.38 11.08
CA VAL A 37 19.55 -2.07 12.46
C VAL A 37 18.34 -2.08 13.38
N ILE A 38 17.29 -1.31 13.04
CA ILE A 38 16.09 -1.21 13.88
C ILE A 38 15.45 -2.60 14.09
N ARG A 39 15.36 -3.41 13.04
CA ARG A 39 14.83 -4.77 13.15
C ARG A 39 15.69 -5.67 14.03
N ALA A 40 17.02 -5.59 13.90
CA ALA A 40 17.94 -6.37 14.74
C ALA A 40 17.76 -6.02 16.23
N LEU A 41 17.54 -4.74 16.54
CA LEU A 41 17.29 -4.28 17.91
C LEU A 41 15.90 -4.70 18.41
N ALA A 42 14.86 -4.45 17.60
CA ALA A 42 13.46 -4.71 17.96
C ALA A 42 13.13 -6.21 18.08
N GLU A 43 13.82 -7.07 17.33
CA GLU A 43 13.62 -8.53 17.33
C GLU A 43 14.58 -9.28 18.27
N SER A 44 15.47 -8.57 18.95
CA SER A 44 16.34 -9.18 19.98
C SER A 44 15.55 -9.50 21.25
N ASP A 45 16.01 -10.48 22.01
CA ASP A 45 15.41 -10.85 23.31
C ASP A 45 15.45 -9.69 24.32
N SER A 46 16.37 -8.76 24.13
CA SER A 46 16.53 -7.54 24.95
C SER A 46 16.60 -6.33 24.01
N ASN A 47 15.46 -5.69 23.79
CA ASN A 47 15.41 -4.47 22.98
C ASN A 47 15.98 -3.27 23.78
N PRO A 48 17.09 -2.67 23.35
CA PRO A 48 17.70 -1.54 24.06
C PRO A 48 17.03 -0.19 23.77
N VAL A 49 16.10 -0.13 22.80
CA VAL A 49 15.48 1.12 22.36
C VAL A 49 14.41 1.54 23.36
N VAL A 50 14.62 2.68 24.01
CA VAL A 50 13.67 3.30 24.95
C VAL A 50 12.62 4.11 24.17
N SER A 51 13.06 4.91 23.19
CA SER A 51 12.20 5.70 22.31
C SER A 51 12.84 5.80 20.92
N ILE A 52 12.01 5.96 19.90
CA ILE A 52 12.45 6.07 18.51
C ILE A 52 11.57 7.06 17.76
N HIS A 53 12.17 7.88 16.93
CA HIS A 53 11.47 8.81 16.04
C HIS A 53 12.16 8.89 14.67
N ASP A 54 11.36 9.00 13.60
CA ASP A 54 11.90 9.22 12.26
C ASP A 54 12.26 10.71 12.03
N HIS A 55 13.12 10.97 11.05
CA HIS A 55 13.45 12.30 10.61
C HIS A 55 12.55 12.70 9.43
N GLY A 56 11.60 13.59 9.70
CA GLY A 56 10.70 14.16 8.71
C GLY A 56 10.92 15.66 8.52
N ALA A 57 9.84 16.38 8.30
CA ALA A 57 9.82 17.83 8.18
C ALA A 57 10.39 18.52 9.43
N GLY A 58 11.18 19.58 9.23
CA GLY A 58 11.89 20.27 10.32
C GLY A 58 13.20 19.62 10.76
N GLY A 59 13.56 18.48 10.18
CA GLY A 59 14.86 17.83 10.34
C GLY A 59 15.21 17.42 11.74
N HIS A 60 16.44 17.65 12.17
CA HIS A 60 16.93 17.31 13.51
C HIS A 60 16.16 18.03 14.62
N LEU A 61 15.75 19.28 14.38
CA LEU A 61 15.01 20.05 15.37
C LEU A 61 13.73 19.32 15.77
N ASN A 62 12.90 19.00 14.79
CA ASN A 62 11.61 18.38 15.04
C ASN A 62 11.78 16.96 15.61
N ALA A 63 12.52 16.11 14.88
CA ALA A 63 12.66 14.71 15.26
C ALA A 63 13.28 14.50 16.64
N LEU A 64 14.30 15.27 17.02
CA LEU A 64 14.97 15.10 18.30
C LEU A 64 14.22 15.77 19.45
N SER A 65 13.49 16.87 19.20
CA SER A 65 12.65 17.45 20.24
C SER A 65 11.45 16.56 20.57
N GLU A 66 10.75 16.03 19.57
CA GLU A 66 9.66 15.07 19.78
C GLU A 66 10.15 13.80 20.50
N LEU A 67 11.35 13.33 20.17
CA LEU A 67 11.95 12.15 20.80
C LEU A 67 12.15 12.32 22.32
N VAL A 68 12.41 13.53 22.78
CA VAL A 68 12.70 13.86 24.19
C VAL A 68 11.63 14.76 24.83
N GLU A 69 10.44 14.83 24.25
CA GLU A 69 9.34 15.70 24.69
C GLU A 69 9.05 15.58 26.20
N ALA A 70 9.09 14.37 26.74
CA ALA A 70 8.77 14.10 28.15
C ALA A 70 9.91 14.42 29.13
N THR A 71 11.10 14.77 28.65
CA THR A 71 12.30 14.86 29.53
C THR A 71 13.14 16.09 29.27
N GLY A 72 13.04 16.69 28.07
CA GLY A 72 14.07 17.61 27.59
C GLY A 72 15.34 16.88 27.16
N GLY A 73 16.23 17.59 26.51
CA GLY A 73 17.48 17.04 25.98
C GLY A 73 18.48 18.09 25.53
N ARG A 74 19.73 17.69 25.53
CA ARG A 74 20.86 18.50 25.05
C ARG A 74 21.52 17.81 23.87
N ILE A 75 21.62 18.51 22.74
CA ILE A 75 22.20 18.02 21.48
C ILE A 75 23.49 18.82 21.20
N ASP A 76 24.58 18.11 20.92
CA ASP A 76 25.83 18.66 20.45
C ASP A 76 25.80 18.76 18.91
N ILE A 77 25.80 19.99 18.39
CA ILE A 77 25.79 20.23 16.93
C ILE A 77 27.07 19.69 16.28
N ASP A 78 28.19 19.76 16.94
CA ASP A 78 29.47 19.33 16.38
C ASP A 78 29.56 17.78 16.29
N ALA A 79 28.71 17.05 17.03
CA ALA A 79 28.58 15.60 16.93
C ALA A 79 27.66 15.15 15.75
N LEU A 80 26.90 16.07 15.16
CA LEU A 80 26.08 15.76 13.99
C LEU A 80 26.96 15.61 12.75
N PRO A 81 26.77 14.57 11.92
CA PRO A 81 27.55 14.40 10.69
C PRO A 81 27.16 15.44 9.64
N VAL A 82 28.10 16.28 9.26
CA VAL A 82 27.91 17.35 8.27
C VAL A 82 28.81 17.09 7.06
N GLY A 83 28.21 16.94 5.88
CA GLY A 83 28.94 16.72 4.64
C GLY A 83 29.49 18.00 4.00
N ASP A 84 28.88 19.14 4.28
CA ASP A 84 29.30 20.47 3.80
C ASP A 84 29.61 21.37 5.01
N PRO A 85 30.88 21.67 5.25
CA PRO A 85 31.31 22.49 6.38
C PRO A 85 30.91 23.96 6.28
N THR A 86 30.33 24.40 5.17
CA THR A 86 29.86 25.79 4.98
C THR A 86 28.45 26.01 5.49
N LEU A 87 27.73 24.93 5.91
CA LEU A 87 26.38 25.05 6.42
C LEU A 87 26.36 25.82 7.74
N SER A 88 25.39 26.72 7.87
CA SER A 88 25.09 27.39 9.13
C SER A 88 24.40 26.44 10.13
N ALA A 89 24.42 26.78 11.41
CA ALA A 89 23.70 26.03 12.45
C ALA A 89 22.22 25.87 12.11
N LYS A 90 21.58 26.90 11.55
CA LYS A 90 20.18 26.84 11.09
C LYS A 90 19.94 25.75 10.04
N GLU A 91 20.84 25.66 9.04
CA GLU A 91 20.75 24.67 7.97
C GLU A 91 21.03 23.25 8.47
N ILE A 92 21.95 23.09 9.43
CA ILE A 92 22.25 21.80 10.04
C ILE A 92 21.04 21.32 10.85
N VAL A 93 20.53 22.17 11.74
CA VAL A 93 19.41 21.82 12.64
C VAL A 93 18.12 21.49 11.88
N GLY A 94 17.83 22.25 10.82
CA GLY A 94 16.66 22.03 9.96
C GLY A 94 16.86 21.03 8.81
N ASN A 95 17.94 20.25 8.80
CA ASN A 95 18.25 19.33 7.70
C ASN A 95 17.32 18.10 7.66
N GLU A 96 16.56 17.96 6.59
CA GLU A 96 15.54 16.92 6.39
C GLU A 96 16.03 15.69 5.62
N SER A 97 17.19 15.16 5.93
CA SER A 97 17.61 13.86 5.38
C SER A 97 16.78 12.74 5.99
N GLN A 98 15.79 12.23 5.26
CA GLN A 98 14.70 11.40 5.81
C GLN A 98 15.08 9.94 6.11
N GLU A 99 16.18 9.41 5.53
CA GLU A 99 16.60 8.03 5.83
C GLU A 99 17.43 7.96 7.12
N ARG A 100 16.91 8.55 8.20
CA ARG A 100 17.53 8.58 9.53
C ARG A 100 16.49 8.30 10.60
N MET A 101 16.96 7.76 11.74
CA MET A 101 16.16 7.57 12.94
C MET A 101 16.88 8.18 14.13
N GLY A 102 16.14 8.89 14.97
CA GLY A 102 16.55 9.28 16.31
C GLY A 102 16.20 8.17 17.31
N LEU A 103 17.12 7.85 18.21
CA LEU A 103 16.93 6.85 19.25
C LEU A 103 17.29 7.43 20.60
N VAL A 104 16.52 7.08 21.64
CA VAL A 104 16.95 7.16 23.04
C VAL A 104 17.28 5.74 23.49
N ILE A 105 18.49 5.56 23.98
CA ILE A 105 18.99 4.29 24.55
C ILE A 105 19.73 4.57 25.84
N LYS A 106 19.92 3.56 26.68
CA LYS A 106 20.76 3.70 27.87
C LYS A 106 22.24 3.77 27.46
N ALA A 107 23.01 4.52 28.24
CA ALA A 107 24.45 4.66 27.99
C ALA A 107 25.20 3.32 27.97
N GLU A 108 24.78 2.35 28.81
CA GLU A 108 25.34 1.00 28.86
C GLU A 108 25.10 0.19 27.56
N ASP A 109 24.06 0.51 26.79
CA ASP A 109 23.68 -0.19 25.56
C ASP A 109 24.37 0.39 24.32
N ILE A 110 25.00 1.57 24.40
CA ILE A 110 25.68 2.23 23.26
C ILE A 110 26.64 1.27 22.56
N PRO A 111 27.56 0.53 23.22
CA PRO A 111 28.50 -0.36 22.55
C PRO A 111 27.80 -1.52 21.80
N TYR A 112 26.63 -1.96 22.28
CA TYR A 112 25.87 -3.00 21.59
C TYR A 112 25.21 -2.46 20.31
N VAL A 113 24.52 -1.33 20.42
CA VAL A 113 23.85 -0.69 19.24
C VAL A 113 24.88 -0.28 18.20
N GLU A 114 26.04 0.25 18.63
CA GLU A 114 27.13 0.60 17.73
C GLU A 114 27.67 -0.62 16.96
N ARG A 115 27.88 -1.76 17.61
CA ARG A 115 28.29 -3.01 16.93
C ARG A 115 27.28 -3.45 15.88
N VAL A 116 25.96 -3.37 16.19
CA VAL A 116 24.91 -3.71 15.24
C VAL A 116 24.90 -2.74 14.05
N ALA A 117 25.01 -1.43 14.32
CA ALA A 117 25.05 -0.39 13.29
C ALA A 117 26.26 -0.56 12.35
N GLN A 118 27.46 -0.79 12.92
CA GLN A 118 28.67 -1.06 12.14
C GLN A 118 28.54 -2.33 11.30
N ARG A 119 27.96 -3.39 11.86
CA ARG A 119 27.72 -4.64 11.14
C ARG A 119 26.84 -4.41 9.92
N GLU A 120 25.74 -3.68 10.05
CA GLU A 120 24.79 -3.35 8.96
C GLU A 120 25.24 -2.17 8.08
N ARG A 121 26.44 -1.61 8.31
CA ARG A 121 26.97 -0.43 7.60
C ARG A 121 26.05 0.80 7.69
N ALA A 122 25.29 0.92 8.76
CA ALA A 122 24.47 2.10 9.04
C ALA A 122 25.23 3.01 10.02
N PRO A 123 25.70 4.19 9.60
CA PRO A 123 26.43 5.09 10.46
C PRO A 123 25.59 5.48 11.69
N MET A 124 26.16 5.39 12.87
CA MET A 124 25.55 5.78 14.14
C MET A 124 26.41 6.87 14.81
N TYR A 125 25.75 7.83 15.42
CA TYR A 125 26.37 8.94 16.12
C TYR A 125 25.65 9.17 17.45
N VAL A 126 26.41 9.31 18.54
CA VAL A 126 25.89 9.77 19.81
C VAL A 126 25.94 11.29 19.78
N VAL A 127 24.78 11.90 19.69
CA VAL A 127 24.65 13.35 19.42
C VAL A 127 24.16 14.16 20.61
N GLY A 128 23.81 13.50 21.73
CA GLY A 128 23.31 14.20 22.89
C GLY A 128 22.81 13.26 23.99
N GLU A 129 22.12 13.84 24.94
CA GLU A 129 21.59 13.15 26.13
C GLU A 129 20.23 13.74 26.53
N THR A 130 19.41 12.92 27.20
CA THR A 130 18.20 13.39 27.88
C THR A 130 18.60 14.04 29.21
N THR A 131 17.99 15.17 29.54
CA THR A 131 18.44 15.98 30.71
C THR A 131 17.49 15.90 31.92
N GLY A 132 16.19 15.69 31.67
CA GLY A 132 15.19 15.70 32.74
C GLY A 132 14.87 17.10 33.28
N ASP A 133 15.26 18.14 32.56
CA ASP A 133 15.09 19.55 32.99
C ASP A 133 14.03 20.30 32.15
N ASP A 134 13.27 19.56 31.32
CA ASP A 134 12.23 20.07 30.45
C ASP A 134 12.71 21.19 29.49
N ARG A 135 13.98 21.18 29.12
CA ARG A 135 14.59 22.11 28.16
C ARG A 135 15.16 21.37 26.99
N PHE A 136 15.06 21.98 25.80
CA PHE A 136 15.67 21.50 24.58
C PHE A 136 16.75 22.44 24.10
N VAL A 137 17.98 21.94 24.05
CA VAL A 137 19.15 22.76 23.78
C VAL A 137 19.99 22.15 22.66
N PHE A 138 20.27 22.93 21.62
CA PHE A 138 21.40 22.68 20.71
C PHE A 138 22.57 23.58 21.14
N SER A 139 23.77 22.99 21.30
CA SER A 139 24.99 23.73 21.61
C SER A 139 26.16 23.27 20.77
N ASP A 140 27.10 24.16 20.48
CA ASP A 140 28.38 23.82 19.87
C ASP A 140 29.52 23.76 20.91
N SER A 141 30.70 23.34 20.47
CA SER A 141 31.92 23.29 21.30
C SER A 141 32.43 24.67 21.79
N LYS A 142 31.91 25.76 21.19
CA LYS A 142 32.21 27.14 21.58
C LYS A 142 31.22 27.70 22.57
N GLY A 143 30.23 26.92 22.97
CA GLY A 143 29.18 27.31 23.91
C GLY A 143 28.08 28.17 23.30
N VAL A 144 28.03 28.29 21.95
CA VAL A 144 26.93 28.96 21.25
C VAL A 144 25.72 28.03 21.27
N LYS A 145 24.58 28.58 21.66
CA LYS A 145 23.31 27.86 21.70
C LYS A 145 22.35 28.44 20.70
N PRO A 146 22.29 27.93 19.46
CA PRO A 146 21.34 28.41 18.47
C PRO A 146 19.89 28.09 18.83
N ILE A 147 19.66 27.09 19.69
CA ILE A 147 18.35 26.76 20.28
C ILE A 147 18.58 26.50 21.78
N ASP A 148 17.78 27.17 22.60
CA ASP A 148 17.71 26.98 24.07
C ASP A 148 16.29 27.36 24.50
N LEU A 149 15.36 26.38 24.43
CA LEU A 149 13.93 26.59 24.64
C LEU A 149 13.40 25.66 25.74
N GLU A 150 12.39 26.08 26.44
CA GLU A 150 11.61 25.20 27.30
C GLU A 150 10.72 24.27 26.44
N MET A 151 10.54 23.03 26.86
CA MET A 151 9.67 22.08 26.16
C MET A 151 8.24 22.62 26.05
N ALA A 152 7.77 23.36 27.07
CA ALA A 152 6.48 24.00 27.06
C ALA A 152 6.33 25.10 25.98
N ASP A 153 7.42 25.77 25.58
CA ASP A 153 7.41 26.73 24.48
C ASP A 153 7.33 26.04 23.11
N MET A 154 7.84 24.83 23.01
CA MET A 154 7.83 24.05 21.77
C MET A 154 6.54 23.23 21.60
N PHE A 155 6.09 22.56 22.66
CA PHE A 155 4.95 21.62 22.65
C PHE A 155 3.76 22.10 23.50
N GLY A 156 3.82 23.31 24.03
CA GLY A 156 2.71 23.94 24.74
C GLY A 156 1.55 24.30 23.82
N ASN A 157 0.54 24.95 24.39
CA ASN A 157 -0.62 25.34 23.62
C ASN A 157 -0.26 26.41 22.58
N SER A 158 -0.22 26.03 21.33
CA SER A 158 -0.12 26.98 20.22
C SER A 158 -1.26 28.00 20.29
N PRO A 159 -1.03 29.28 19.93
CA PRO A 159 -2.11 30.23 19.75
C PRO A 159 -3.16 29.62 18.80
N LYS A 160 -4.45 29.76 19.17
CA LYS A 160 -5.53 29.27 18.30
C LYS A 160 -5.44 29.95 16.94
N THR A 161 -5.26 29.19 15.89
CA THR A 161 -5.42 29.66 14.52
C THR A 161 -6.90 29.81 14.25
N VAL A 162 -7.35 31.02 13.98
CA VAL A 162 -8.74 31.29 13.58
C VAL A 162 -8.76 31.43 12.06
N MET A 163 -9.39 30.47 11.40
CA MET A 163 -9.67 30.54 9.96
C MET A 163 -11.06 31.17 9.79
N THR A 164 -11.13 32.28 9.08
CA THR A 164 -12.41 32.99 8.81
C THR A 164 -12.66 32.93 7.32
N ASP A 165 -13.76 32.31 6.95
CA ASP A 165 -14.19 32.18 5.56
C ASP A 165 -15.71 32.22 5.46
N THR A 166 -16.23 32.33 4.26
CA THR A 166 -17.66 32.27 3.96
C THR A 166 -17.96 31.09 3.07
N THR A 167 -19.08 30.42 3.35
CA THR A 167 -19.55 29.36 2.46
C THR A 167 -19.82 29.92 1.07
N VAL A 168 -19.20 29.35 0.06
CA VAL A 168 -19.52 29.56 -1.35
C VAL A 168 -20.38 28.41 -1.81
N GLU A 169 -21.62 28.68 -2.20
CA GLU A 169 -22.48 27.65 -2.79
C GLU A 169 -22.22 27.59 -4.29
N LEU A 170 -21.72 26.46 -4.73
CA LEU A 170 -21.51 26.15 -6.13
C LEU A 170 -22.64 25.25 -6.63
N THR A 171 -23.19 25.58 -7.78
CA THR A 171 -24.20 24.76 -8.45
C THR A 171 -23.65 24.32 -9.80
N TYR A 172 -23.63 23.02 -10.02
CA TYR A 172 -23.12 22.42 -11.23
C TYR A 172 -24.25 21.84 -12.07
N ARG A 173 -24.12 21.95 -13.40
CA ARG A 173 -25.08 21.37 -14.35
C ARG A 173 -25.07 19.85 -14.20
N GLU A 174 -26.28 19.29 -14.11
CA GLU A 174 -26.46 17.85 -14.14
C GLU A 174 -26.04 17.26 -15.50
N PRO A 175 -25.57 15.99 -15.54
CA PRO A 175 -25.31 15.31 -16.79
C PRO A 175 -26.61 15.10 -17.57
N GLU A 176 -26.60 15.49 -18.85
CA GLU A 176 -27.68 15.21 -19.80
C GLU A 176 -27.28 13.99 -20.66
N TYR A 177 -28.15 13.01 -20.77
CA TYR A 177 -27.85 11.74 -21.42
C TYR A 177 -29.05 11.14 -22.14
N ASP A 178 -28.74 10.23 -23.09
CA ASP A 178 -29.72 9.36 -23.78
C ASP A 178 -29.23 7.92 -23.66
N ALA A 179 -30.08 7.04 -23.11
CA ALA A 179 -29.77 5.61 -22.94
C ALA A 179 -29.44 4.87 -24.27
N ALA A 180 -29.77 5.46 -25.40
CA ALA A 180 -29.37 4.92 -26.70
C ALA A 180 -27.84 4.92 -26.90
N ASN A 181 -27.11 5.81 -26.22
CA ASN A 181 -25.65 5.95 -26.32
C ASN A 181 -24.89 5.11 -25.26
N LEU A 182 -25.54 4.12 -24.65
CA LEU A 182 -25.00 3.34 -23.53
C LEU A 182 -23.58 2.81 -23.77
N LEU A 183 -23.32 2.20 -24.95
CA LEU A 183 -22.00 1.64 -25.26
C LEU A 183 -20.92 2.73 -25.25
N GLN A 184 -21.18 3.88 -25.84
CA GLN A 184 -20.25 5.01 -25.87
C GLN A 184 -19.96 5.49 -24.43
N TYR A 185 -20.98 5.60 -23.59
CA TYR A 185 -20.80 5.99 -22.18
C TYR A 185 -19.94 5.01 -21.40
N VAL A 186 -20.13 3.71 -21.63
CA VAL A 186 -19.28 2.69 -21.00
C VAL A 186 -17.83 2.82 -21.45
N GLU A 187 -17.58 3.00 -22.75
CA GLU A 187 -16.22 3.19 -23.29
C GLU A 187 -15.56 4.46 -22.76
N ASP A 188 -16.29 5.56 -22.69
CA ASP A 188 -15.78 6.84 -22.19
C ASP A 188 -15.43 6.76 -20.70
N VAL A 189 -16.30 6.16 -19.89
CA VAL A 189 -16.06 5.96 -18.45
C VAL A 189 -14.87 5.05 -18.21
N LEU A 190 -14.76 3.91 -18.91
CA LEU A 190 -13.64 2.98 -18.79
C LEU A 190 -12.29 3.60 -19.23
N SER A 191 -12.34 4.65 -20.06
CA SER A 191 -11.15 5.35 -20.56
C SER A 191 -10.68 6.47 -19.63
N LEU A 192 -11.45 6.84 -18.59
CA LEU A 192 -11.01 7.82 -17.60
C LEU A 192 -9.85 7.26 -16.78
N GLU A 193 -8.85 8.09 -16.53
CA GLU A 193 -7.66 7.67 -15.77
C GLU A 193 -8.03 7.15 -14.37
N ALA A 194 -9.03 7.73 -13.71
CA ALA A 194 -9.50 7.28 -12.40
C ALA A 194 -10.10 5.86 -12.42
N VAL A 195 -10.78 5.47 -13.51
CA VAL A 195 -11.45 4.16 -13.69
C VAL A 195 -10.53 3.12 -14.33
N ALA A 196 -9.71 3.54 -15.30
CA ALA A 196 -8.91 2.66 -16.13
C ALA A 196 -7.88 1.82 -15.35
N CYS A 197 -7.43 0.75 -15.99
CA CYS A 197 -6.43 -0.17 -15.47
C CYS A 197 -5.15 0.53 -14.99
N LYS A 198 -4.62 0.09 -13.85
CA LYS A 198 -3.37 0.58 -13.27
C LYS A 198 -2.18 -0.36 -13.52
N ASP A 199 -2.20 -1.16 -14.61
CA ASP A 199 -1.11 -2.09 -14.95
C ASP A 199 0.26 -1.39 -15.04
N TRP A 200 0.29 -0.17 -15.57
CA TRP A 200 1.51 0.65 -15.67
C TRP A 200 2.19 0.96 -14.33
N LEU A 201 1.46 0.84 -13.21
CA LEU A 201 2.00 0.93 -11.85
C LEU A 201 2.27 -0.46 -11.26
N THR A 202 1.26 -1.33 -11.29
CA THR A 202 1.24 -2.57 -10.50
C THR A 202 2.16 -3.67 -11.04
N ASN A 203 2.38 -3.73 -12.35
CA ASN A 203 3.25 -4.72 -12.96
C ASN A 203 4.72 -4.26 -13.14
N LYS A 204 5.07 -3.12 -12.58
CA LYS A 204 6.44 -2.58 -12.52
C LYS A 204 7.11 -2.74 -11.16
N VAL A 205 6.41 -3.32 -10.18
CA VAL A 205 6.87 -3.47 -8.80
C VAL A 205 6.72 -4.91 -8.32
N ASP A 206 7.47 -5.27 -7.29
CA ASP A 206 7.32 -6.54 -6.61
C ASP A 206 6.00 -6.58 -5.83
N ARG A 207 5.19 -7.61 -6.08
CA ARG A 207 3.85 -7.76 -5.52
C ARG A 207 3.75 -8.75 -4.36
N SER A 208 4.80 -9.52 -4.11
CA SER A 208 4.81 -10.60 -3.13
C SER A 208 6.04 -10.56 -2.23
N VAL A 209 6.57 -9.38 -1.97
CA VAL A 209 7.72 -9.18 -1.09
C VAL A 209 7.41 -9.70 0.31
N THR A 210 8.39 -10.30 0.96
CA THR A 210 8.35 -10.97 2.26
C THR A 210 7.78 -12.40 2.26
N GLY A 211 7.13 -12.84 1.18
CA GLY A 211 6.47 -14.16 1.14
C GLY A 211 5.27 -14.30 2.07
N LYS A 212 4.82 -13.21 2.70
CA LYS A 212 3.67 -13.21 3.62
C LYS A 212 2.42 -12.53 3.03
N VAL A 213 2.49 -12.08 1.78
CA VAL A 213 1.34 -11.47 1.09
C VAL A 213 0.30 -12.54 0.79
N ALA A 214 -0.85 -12.43 1.43
CA ALA A 214 -1.99 -13.33 1.22
C ALA A 214 -2.95 -12.84 0.12
N ARG A 215 -3.03 -11.53 -0.06
CA ARG A 215 -3.79 -10.88 -1.15
C ARG A 215 -2.97 -9.73 -1.71
N GLN A 216 -2.64 -9.80 -2.99
CA GLN A 216 -1.93 -8.77 -3.75
C GLN A 216 -2.89 -8.02 -4.67
N GLN A 217 -2.40 -6.99 -5.37
CA GLN A 217 -3.18 -6.14 -6.26
C GLN A 217 -3.79 -6.90 -7.44
N CYS A 218 -3.05 -7.80 -8.07
CA CYS A 218 -3.49 -8.49 -9.28
C CYS A 218 -4.25 -9.77 -8.98
N GLN A 219 -5.32 -10.01 -9.75
CA GLN A 219 -6.26 -11.10 -9.57
C GLN A 219 -6.57 -11.82 -10.88
N GLY A 220 -7.12 -13.04 -10.76
CA GLY A 220 -7.63 -13.84 -11.86
C GLY A 220 -6.58 -14.40 -12.81
N GLU A 221 -7.04 -15.02 -13.89
CA GLU A 221 -6.17 -15.67 -14.88
C GLU A 221 -5.22 -14.69 -15.56
N LEU A 222 -5.71 -13.50 -15.90
CA LEU A 222 -4.93 -12.47 -16.60
C LEU A 222 -4.09 -11.59 -15.68
N GLN A 223 -4.17 -11.79 -14.36
CA GLN A 223 -3.40 -11.03 -13.36
C GLN A 223 -3.58 -9.52 -13.50
N LEU A 224 -4.84 -9.08 -13.55
CA LEU A 224 -5.21 -7.66 -13.63
C LEU A 224 -5.34 -7.03 -12.24
N PRO A 225 -5.04 -5.73 -12.08
CA PRO A 225 -5.04 -5.03 -10.79
C PRO A 225 -6.49 -4.68 -10.35
N LEU A 226 -7.17 -5.66 -9.79
CA LEU A 226 -8.61 -5.63 -9.46
C LEU A 226 -8.90 -5.86 -7.97
N SER A 227 -7.88 -5.97 -7.12
CA SER A 227 -8.08 -6.27 -5.70
C SER A 227 -8.60 -5.05 -4.95
N ASP A 228 -9.69 -5.23 -4.20
CA ASP A 228 -10.30 -4.19 -3.37
C ASP A 228 -9.43 -3.88 -2.13
N CYS A 229 -8.71 -4.88 -1.61
CA CYS A 229 -7.84 -4.74 -0.46
C CYS A 229 -6.55 -5.55 -0.57
N GLY A 230 -5.52 -5.10 0.13
CA GLY A 230 -4.30 -5.87 0.37
C GLY A 230 -4.40 -6.64 1.69
N VAL A 231 -3.86 -7.87 1.75
CA VAL A 231 -3.80 -8.65 3.00
C VAL A 231 -2.43 -9.28 3.17
N VAL A 232 -1.85 -9.08 4.34
CA VAL A 232 -0.52 -9.61 4.71
C VAL A 232 -0.64 -10.43 5.99
N ALA A 233 -0.06 -11.64 5.99
CA ALA A 233 0.05 -12.47 7.20
C ALA A 233 1.10 -11.92 8.16
N LEU A 234 0.89 -12.07 9.46
CA LEU A 234 1.85 -11.64 10.50
C LEU A 234 3.11 -12.51 10.48
N ASP A 235 2.95 -13.80 10.25
CA ASP A 235 4.03 -14.78 10.25
C ASP A 235 3.83 -15.84 9.16
N TYR A 236 4.79 -16.78 9.04
CA TYR A 236 4.75 -17.86 8.04
C TYR A 236 3.88 -19.05 8.44
N THR A 237 3.50 -19.17 9.68
CA THR A 237 2.83 -20.36 10.24
C THR A 237 1.41 -20.10 10.67
N GLY A 238 1.10 -18.86 11.03
CA GLY A 238 -0.18 -18.41 11.50
C GLY A 238 -1.17 -18.14 10.38
N LYS A 239 -2.38 -17.79 10.78
CA LYS A 239 -3.48 -17.40 9.89
C LYS A 239 -3.85 -15.94 10.05
N SER A 240 -3.39 -15.33 11.14
CA SER A 240 -3.68 -13.95 11.45
C SER A 240 -2.90 -13.00 10.55
N GLY A 241 -3.48 -11.85 10.28
CA GLY A 241 -2.91 -10.86 9.41
C GLY A 241 -3.51 -9.48 9.57
N ILE A 242 -3.16 -8.61 8.64
CA ILE A 242 -3.72 -7.26 8.52
C ILE A 242 -4.26 -7.11 7.11
N ALA A 243 -5.50 -6.64 7.00
CA ALA A 243 -6.10 -6.16 5.76
C ALA A 243 -5.98 -4.64 5.69
N THR A 244 -5.74 -4.11 4.50
CA THR A 244 -5.67 -2.66 4.25
C THR A 244 -6.42 -2.30 2.98
N SER A 245 -7.06 -1.13 2.99
CA SER A 245 -7.74 -0.57 1.82
C SER A 245 -7.64 0.94 1.80
N ILE A 246 -8.09 1.56 0.70
CA ILE A 246 -8.11 3.01 0.51
C ILE A 246 -9.50 3.40 -0.01
N GLY A 247 -9.94 4.61 0.34
CA GLY A 247 -11.10 5.26 -0.25
C GLY A 247 -10.90 6.75 -0.44
N HIS A 248 -11.48 7.30 -1.50
CA HIS A 248 -11.46 8.73 -1.81
C HIS A 248 -12.63 9.08 -2.75
N ALA A 249 -13.10 10.32 -2.72
CA ALA A 249 -14.18 10.76 -3.59
C ALA A 249 -14.02 12.25 -4.00
N PRO A 250 -12.94 12.63 -4.71
CA PRO A 250 -12.66 14.03 -5.03
C PRO A 250 -13.73 14.67 -5.93
N GLN A 251 -14.32 13.90 -6.85
CA GLN A 251 -15.36 14.42 -7.74
C GLN A 251 -16.67 14.73 -6.98
N VAL A 252 -17.03 13.87 -6.01
CA VAL A 252 -18.16 14.12 -5.11
C VAL A 252 -17.86 15.32 -4.22
N ALA A 253 -16.63 15.48 -3.73
CA ALA A 253 -16.23 16.60 -2.90
C ALA A 253 -16.30 17.95 -3.63
N LEU A 254 -16.11 18.00 -4.95
CA LEU A 254 -16.35 19.19 -5.75
C LEU A 254 -17.83 19.60 -5.76
N ALA A 255 -18.74 18.63 -5.80
CA ALA A 255 -20.18 18.89 -5.75
C ALA A 255 -20.64 19.23 -4.32
N ASP A 256 -20.14 18.49 -3.33
CA ASP A 256 -20.47 18.61 -1.92
C ASP A 256 -19.34 18.03 -1.05
N SER A 257 -18.60 18.89 -0.37
CA SER A 257 -17.42 18.50 0.42
C SER A 257 -17.76 17.55 1.59
N ALA A 258 -18.93 17.73 2.22
CA ALA A 258 -19.39 16.86 3.29
C ALA A 258 -19.71 15.45 2.77
N LYS A 259 -20.45 15.36 1.66
CA LYS A 259 -20.72 14.06 1.01
C LYS A 259 -19.43 13.39 0.53
N GLY A 260 -18.50 14.14 -0.06
CA GLY A 260 -17.21 13.62 -0.53
C GLY A 260 -16.42 12.93 0.58
N SER A 261 -16.37 13.51 1.77
CA SER A 261 -15.66 12.89 2.91
C SER A 261 -16.35 11.63 3.43
N VAL A 262 -17.69 11.62 3.50
CA VAL A 262 -18.47 10.42 3.86
C VAL A 262 -18.28 9.31 2.84
N MET A 263 -18.29 9.65 1.55
CA MET A 263 -18.05 8.68 0.47
C MET A 263 -16.65 8.09 0.52
N ALA A 264 -15.63 8.89 0.83
CA ALA A 264 -14.26 8.40 0.99
C ALA A 264 -14.14 7.36 2.12
N VAL A 265 -14.80 7.61 3.26
CA VAL A 265 -14.86 6.62 4.36
C VAL A 265 -15.63 5.37 3.92
N ALA A 266 -16.77 5.55 3.25
CA ALA A 266 -17.60 4.44 2.78
C ALA A 266 -16.84 3.53 1.80
N GLU A 267 -16.11 4.10 0.83
CA GLU A 267 -15.31 3.35 -0.14
C GLU A 267 -14.17 2.56 0.54
N ALA A 268 -13.43 3.17 1.46
CA ALA A 268 -12.41 2.44 2.22
C ALA A 268 -13.00 1.23 2.96
N LEU A 269 -14.22 1.36 3.48
CA LEU A 269 -14.90 0.29 4.21
C LEU A 269 -15.51 -0.78 3.29
N THR A 270 -16.11 -0.40 2.16
CA THR A 270 -16.61 -1.40 1.17
C THR A 270 -15.48 -2.18 0.53
N ASN A 271 -14.31 -1.56 0.34
CA ASN A 271 -13.10 -2.23 -0.12
C ASN A 271 -12.57 -3.27 0.87
N ILE A 272 -12.54 -2.97 2.18
CA ILE A 272 -11.98 -3.90 3.17
C ILE A 272 -12.96 -5.01 3.59
N VAL A 273 -14.26 -4.85 3.36
CA VAL A 273 -15.30 -5.76 3.89
C VAL A 273 -15.19 -7.19 3.37
N GLY A 274 -14.50 -7.41 2.23
CA GLY A 274 -14.21 -8.73 1.66
C GLY A 274 -13.14 -9.52 2.41
N ALA A 275 -12.35 -8.89 3.27
CA ALA A 275 -11.43 -9.57 4.18
C ALA A 275 -12.16 -10.03 5.45
N GLN A 276 -11.78 -11.20 6.00
CA GLN A 276 -12.34 -11.64 7.28
C GLN A 276 -11.74 -10.83 8.42
N LEU A 277 -12.47 -9.87 8.94
CA LEU A 277 -12.06 -9.05 10.09
C LEU A 277 -12.46 -9.71 11.42
N ASP A 278 -11.59 -9.69 12.42
CA ASP A 278 -11.79 -10.41 13.68
C ASP A 278 -13.06 -9.99 14.41
N LYS A 279 -13.24 -8.68 14.60
CA LYS A 279 -14.40 -8.09 15.29
C LYS A 279 -15.30 -7.29 14.35
N GLY A 280 -15.30 -7.63 13.03
CA GLY A 280 -16.04 -6.89 12.02
C GLY A 280 -15.59 -5.44 11.95
N LEU A 281 -16.52 -4.51 11.86
CA LEU A 281 -16.24 -3.07 11.76
C LEU A 281 -15.38 -2.54 12.92
N LYS A 282 -15.54 -3.09 14.11
CA LYS A 282 -14.75 -2.71 15.31
C LYS A 282 -13.28 -3.12 15.26
N SER A 283 -12.86 -3.90 14.26
CA SER A 283 -11.44 -4.20 14.01
C SER A 283 -10.77 -3.16 13.12
N VAL A 284 -11.54 -2.23 12.55
CA VAL A 284 -11.03 -1.25 11.58
C VAL A 284 -10.61 0.03 12.30
N SER A 285 -9.43 0.50 11.97
CA SER A 285 -8.90 1.82 12.33
C SER A 285 -8.58 2.58 11.05
N LEU A 286 -8.86 3.87 11.04
CA LEU A 286 -8.70 4.72 9.87
C LEU A 286 -7.55 5.71 10.05
N SER A 287 -6.95 6.10 8.93
CA SER A 287 -6.08 7.27 8.82
C SER A 287 -6.65 8.22 7.77
N ALA A 288 -6.74 9.52 8.07
CA ALA A 288 -7.28 10.51 7.16
C ALA A 288 -6.18 11.44 6.66
N ASN A 289 -5.96 11.48 5.35
CA ASN A 289 -5.01 12.36 4.71
C ASN A 289 -5.75 13.45 3.93
N TRP A 290 -5.71 14.67 4.46
CA TRP A 290 -6.43 15.81 3.92
C TRP A 290 -5.55 16.61 2.96
N MET A 291 -6.05 16.87 1.76
CA MET A 291 -5.41 17.70 0.74
C MET A 291 -6.40 18.75 0.28
N TRP A 292 -6.15 20.02 0.64
CA TRP A 292 -7.13 21.08 0.44
C TRP A 292 -6.46 22.36 -0.03
N PRO A 293 -7.07 23.11 -0.99
CA PRO A 293 -6.56 24.40 -1.46
C PRO A 293 -7.03 25.55 -0.54
N CYS A 294 -6.76 25.47 0.76
CA CYS A 294 -7.12 26.47 1.75
C CYS A 294 -6.60 27.86 1.38
N LYS A 295 -7.11 28.90 2.03
CA LYS A 295 -6.84 30.32 1.73
C LYS A 295 -7.42 30.81 0.38
N ASN A 296 -8.17 29.96 -0.34
CA ASN A 296 -9.00 30.38 -1.46
C ASN A 296 -10.45 30.52 -0.96
N ALA A 297 -11.22 31.44 -1.57
CA ALA A 297 -12.57 31.77 -1.12
C ALA A 297 -13.49 30.53 -1.08
N GLY A 298 -14.07 30.24 0.08
CA GLY A 298 -14.97 29.13 0.32
C GLY A 298 -14.30 27.81 0.69
N GLU A 299 -12.99 27.67 0.50
CA GLU A 299 -12.29 26.40 0.66
C GLU A 299 -12.06 26.03 2.14
N ASP A 300 -11.79 27.01 3.02
CA ASP A 300 -11.67 26.75 4.46
C ASP A 300 -13.02 26.33 5.06
N ALA A 301 -14.11 26.94 4.60
CA ALA A 301 -15.47 26.56 5.00
C ALA A 301 -15.86 25.17 4.47
N ALA A 302 -15.44 24.82 3.26
CA ALA A 302 -15.67 23.51 2.67
C ALA A 302 -14.88 22.41 3.41
N LEU A 303 -13.62 22.68 3.79
CA LEU A 303 -12.81 21.78 4.63
C LEU A 303 -13.49 21.54 5.97
N TYR A 304 -13.97 22.57 6.65
CA TYR A 304 -14.66 22.41 7.93
C TYR A 304 -15.86 21.45 7.82
N LYS A 305 -16.72 21.67 6.82
CA LYS A 305 -17.88 20.81 6.56
C LYS A 305 -17.47 19.36 6.26
N ALA A 306 -16.41 19.17 5.49
CA ALA A 306 -15.89 17.84 5.16
C ALA A 306 -15.36 17.11 6.40
N VAL A 307 -14.61 17.80 7.27
CA VAL A 307 -14.08 17.23 8.52
C VAL A 307 -15.20 16.88 9.49
N GLU A 308 -16.17 17.78 9.67
CA GLU A 308 -17.34 17.56 10.52
C GLU A 308 -18.11 16.32 10.08
N ALA A 309 -18.48 16.22 8.79
CA ALA A 309 -19.22 15.09 8.25
C ALA A 309 -18.43 13.76 8.35
N CYS A 310 -17.12 13.78 8.09
CA CYS A 310 -16.25 12.63 8.26
C CYS A 310 -16.23 12.16 9.72
N SER A 311 -16.07 13.09 10.66
CA SER A 311 -16.07 12.81 12.10
C SER A 311 -17.40 12.23 12.57
N ASP A 312 -18.50 12.87 12.20
CA ASP A 312 -19.85 12.43 12.57
C ASP A 312 -20.13 11.02 12.04
N PHE A 313 -19.75 10.74 10.80
CA PHE A 313 -19.93 9.41 10.21
C PHE A 313 -19.06 8.36 10.92
N ALA A 314 -17.79 8.63 11.18
CA ALA A 314 -16.91 7.72 11.91
C ALA A 314 -17.41 7.46 13.34
N CYS A 315 -17.87 8.50 14.04
CA CYS A 315 -18.48 8.37 15.37
C CYS A 315 -19.76 7.52 15.34
N ALA A 316 -20.63 7.75 14.35
CA ALA A 316 -21.86 6.97 14.19
C ALA A 316 -21.58 5.47 13.89
N LEU A 317 -20.49 5.16 13.19
CA LEU A 317 -20.01 3.81 12.94
C LEU A 317 -19.27 3.20 14.14
N GLY A 318 -18.87 3.99 15.13
CA GLY A 318 -18.08 3.55 16.29
C GLY A 318 -16.66 3.13 15.94
N ILE A 319 -16.05 3.76 14.96
CA ILE A 319 -14.66 3.54 14.52
C ILE A 319 -13.82 4.80 14.75
N ASN A 320 -12.51 4.64 14.85
CA ASN A 320 -11.59 5.74 15.15
C ASN A 320 -10.77 6.19 13.94
N ILE A 321 -10.36 7.46 13.99
CA ILE A 321 -9.38 8.06 13.08
C ILE A 321 -8.23 8.60 13.97
N PRO A 322 -7.32 7.75 14.46
CA PRO A 322 -6.31 8.14 15.46
C PRO A 322 -5.15 8.92 14.85
N THR A 323 -5.00 8.89 13.55
CA THR A 323 -3.87 9.50 12.84
C THR A 323 -4.31 10.04 11.49
N GLY A 324 -3.52 10.94 10.97
CA GLY A 324 -3.74 11.52 9.65
C GLY A 324 -2.65 12.54 9.35
N LYS A 325 -2.85 13.25 8.25
CA LYS A 325 -1.93 14.26 7.76
C LYS A 325 -2.73 15.27 6.94
N ASP A 326 -2.29 16.51 6.91
CA ASP A 326 -2.88 17.54 6.08
C ASP A 326 -1.87 18.20 5.14
N SER A 327 -2.36 18.69 4.00
CA SER A 327 -1.68 19.57 3.05
C SER A 327 -2.69 20.62 2.61
N LEU A 328 -2.62 21.78 3.24
CA LEU A 328 -3.66 22.82 3.09
C LEU A 328 -3.31 23.92 2.08
N SER A 329 -2.29 23.72 1.26
CA SER A 329 -1.86 24.66 0.23
C SER A 329 -1.87 24.04 -1.18
N MET A 330 -2.88 23.22 -1.48
CA MET A 330 -2.98 22.46 -2.73
C MET A 330 -3.41 23.35 -3.92
N THR A 331 -2.60 24.37 -4.16
CA THR A 331 -2.75 25.31 -5.27
C THR A 331 -1.46 25.32 -6.09
N GLN A 332 -1.58 25.13 -7.40
CA GLN A 332 -0.46 25.21 -8.34
C GLN A 332 -0.55 26.51 -9.13
N LYS A 333 0.58 27.24 -9.22
CA LYS A 333 0.71 28.44 -10.06
C LYS A 333 1.44 28.12 -11.36
N TYR A 334 0.90 28.63 -12.46
CA TYR A 334 1.50 28.59 -13.79
C TYR A 334 1.56 30.00 -14.35
N GLY A 335 2.58 30.79 -13.98
CA GLY A 335 2.64 32.21 -14.26
C GLY A 335 1.51 32.98 -13.55
N GLU A 336 0.58 33.57 -14.29
CA GLU A 336 -0.59 34.28 -13.77
C GLU A 336 -1.77 33.36 -13.45
N ASP A 337 -1.76 32.13 -13.98
CA ASP A 337 -2.85 31.18 -13.80
C ASP A 337 -2.71 30.41 -12.47
N LYS A 338 -3.83 30.19 -11.79
CA LYS A 338 -3.94 29.34 -10.60
C LYS A 338 -4.81 28.13 -10.87
N VAL A 339 -4.34 26.95 -10.52
CA VAL A 339 -5.10 25.71 -10.56
C VAL A 339 -5.26 25.20 -9.13
N PHE A 340 -6.49 24.97 -8.72
CA PHE A 340 -6.81 24.40 -7.41
C PHE A 340 -6.99 22.89 -7.55
N ALA A 341 -6.36 22.11 -6.67
CA ALA A 341 -6.71 20.71 -6.54
C ALA A 341 -8.13 20.59 -5.95
N PRO A 342 -8.92 19.60 -6.34
CA PRO A 342 -10.16 19.31 -5.63
C PRO A 342 -9.88 19.05 -4.14
N GLY A 343 -10.65 19.68 -3.26
CA GLY A 343 -10.59 19.36 -1.84
C GLY A 343 -10.87 17.88 -1.63
N THR A 344 -9.93 17.16 -1.02
CA THR A 344 -9.93 15.68 -0.98
C THR A 344 -9.49 15.18 0.37
N VAL A 345 -10.17 14.14 0.88
CA VAL A 345 -9.63 13.28 1.92
C VAL A 345 -9.36 11.90 1.34
N ILE A 346 -8.16 11.37 1.59
CA ILE A 346 -7.84 9.96 1.34
C ILE A 346 -7.90 9.23 2.66
N ILE A 347 -8.79 8.26 2.74
CA ILE A 347 -8.98 7.40 3.91
C ILE A 347 -8.23 6.10 3.68
N SER A 348 -7.28 5.79 4.55
CA SER A 348 -6.68 4.46 4.62
C SER A 348 -7.33 3.70 5.77
N ALA A 349 -7.83 2.49 5.48
CA ALA A 349 -8.38 1.59 6.48
C ALA A 349 -7.39 0.44 6.75
N ALA A 350 -7.23 0.08 8.01
CA ALA A 350 -6.47 -1.09 8.44
C ALA A 350 -7.31 -1.91 9.41
N GLY A 351 -7.36 -3.23 9.19
CA GLY A 351 -8.15 -4.13 10.01
C GLY A 351 -7.44 -5.45 10.31
N GLN A 352 -7.51 -5.90 11.56
CA GLN A 352 -6.97 -7.18 11.96
C GLN A 352 -7.82 -8.33 11.39
N THR A 353 -7.18 -9.30 10.73
CA THR A 353 -7.83 -10.51 10.20
C THR A 353 -7.35 -11.76 10.95
N GLY A 354 -8.29 -12.62 11.32
CA GLY A 354 -8.00 -13.89 12.00
C GLY A 354 -7.69 -15.05 11.06
N ASP A 355 -8.07 -14.95 9.79
CA ASP A 355 -7.72 -15.95 8.77
C ASP A 355 -7.56 -15.29 7.39
N VAL A 356 -6.33 -14.94 7.05
CA VAL A 356 -5.95 -14.29 5.77
C VAL A 356 -6.39 -15.07 4.53
N ARG A 357 -6.67 -16.37 4.66
CA ARG A 357 -7.11 -17.25 3.56
C ARG A 357 -8.58 -17.07 3.19
N ARG A 358 -9.32 -16.30 3.98
CA ARG A 358 -10.77 -16.08 3.80
C ARG A 358 -11.11 -14.75 3.14
N THR A 359 -10.12 -14.08 2.55
CA THR A 359 -10.36 -12.89 1.75
C THR A 359 -11.02 -13.28 0.44
N VAL A 360 -12.17 -12.69 0.15
CA VAL A 360 -12.92 -12.92 -1.09
C VAL A 360 -12.28 -12.17 -2.25
N SER A 361 -12.26 -12.77 -3.43
CA SER A 361 -11.70 -12.15 -4.65
C SER A 361 -12.80 -11.39 -5.41
N PRO A 362 -12.48 -10.28 -6.09
CA PRO A 362 -13.44 -9.61 -6.97
C PRO A 362 -13.77 -10.40 -8.24
N VAL A 363 -12.93 -11.35 -8.64
CA VAL A 363 -13.08 -12.06 -9.92
C VAL A 363 -14.23 -13.07 -9.86
N LEU A 364 -15.24 -12.84 -10.70
CA LEU A 364 -16.40 -13.71 -10.85
C LEU A 364 -15.97 -15.16 -11.16
N LYS A 365 -16.54 -16.12 -10.48
CA LYS A 365 -16.33 -17.55 -10.81
C LYS A 365 -17.28 -17.96 -11.90
N ASN A 366 -16.73 -18.44 -13.02
CA ASN A 366 -17.52 -19.01 -14.11
C ASN A 366 -18.04 -20.40 -13.69
N LYS A 367 -19.03 -20.40 -12.79
CA LYS A 367 -19.60 -21.59 -12.18
C LYS A 367 -21.12 -21.56 -12.33
N LYS A 368 -21.70 -22.61 -12.93
CA LYS A 368 -23.15 -22.80 -13.05
C LYS A 368 -23.81 -22.90 -11.67
N ASN A 369 -25.08 -22.58 -11.61
CA ASN A 369 -25.87 -22.60 -10.37
C ASN A 369 -25.29 -21.66 -9.27
N THR A 370 -24.84 -20.48 -9.71
CA THR A 370 -24.45 -19.39 -8.81
C THR A 370 -25.23 -18.12 -9.15
N LEU A 371 -25.42 -17.28 -8.15
CA LEU A 371 -26.21 -16.05 -8.23
C LEU A 371 -25.32 -14.86 -7.90
N LEU A 372 -25.59 -13.72 -8.55
CA LEU A 372 -24.97 -12.43 -8.25
C LEU A 372 -26.03 -11.53 -7.59
N TYR A 373 -25.73 -11.03 -6.40
CA TYR A 373 -26.61 -10.12 -5.66
C TYR A 373 -25.95 -8.75 -5.50
N TYR A 374 -26.80 -7.72 -5.54
CA TYR A 374 -26.47 -6.36 -5.13
C TYR A 374 -26.85 -6.18 -3.67
N ILE A 375 -25.97 -5.57 -2.88
CA ILE A 375 -26.18 -5.23 -1.46
C ILE A 375 -25.95 -3.75 -1.29
N ASP A 376 -26.98 -2.99 -0.92
CA ASP A 376 -26.92 -1.55 -0.73
C ASP A 376 -26.31 -1.18 0.62
N PHE A 377 -25.35 -0.28 0.61
CA PHE A 377 -24.73 0.34 1.79
C PHE A 377 -25.12 1.80 1.96
N SER A 378 -25.64 2.44 0.91
CA SER A 378 -25.90 3.88 0.90
C SER A 378 -27.20 4.29 1.57
N SER A 379 -28.25 3.47 1.46
CA SER A 379 -29.62 3.82 1.79
C SER A 379 -30.10 5.12 1.13
N ASP A 380 -29.47 5.52 0.01
CA ASP A 380 -29.81 6.70 -0.77
C ASP A 380 -30.41 6.33 -2.15
N ALA A 381 -31.07 7.28 -2.81
CA ALA A 381 -31.42 7.15 -4.23
C ALA A 381 -30.16 7.14 -5.10
N LEU A 382 -30.21 6.47 -6.24
CA LEU A 382 -29.12 6.48 -7.20
C LEU A 382 -28.93 7.87 -7.79
N ARG A 383 -27.69 8.38 -7.76
CA ARG A 383 -27.34 9.75 -8.14
C ARG A 383 -26.10 9.76 -9.03
N LEU A 384 -26.05 10.71 -9.97
CA LEU A 384 -24.96 10.81 -10.97
C LEU A 384 -24.02 12.00 -10.72
N GLY A 385 -24.33 12.91 -9.80
CA GLY A 385 -23.45 14.02 -9.47
C GLY A 385 -22.14 13.55 -8.84
N GLY A 386 -21.02 14.12 -9.24
CA GLY A 386 -19.68 13.73 -8.78
C GLY A 386 -19.23 12.36 -9.23
N SER A 387 -19.88 11.75 -10.24
CA SER A 387 -19.49 10.43 -10.76
C SER A 387 -18.50 10.51 -11.92
N ALA A 388 -17.82 9.41 -12.19
CA ALA A 388 -17.03 9.24 -13.41
C ALA A 388 -17.87 9.42 -14.67
N PHE A 389 -19.14 9.03 -14.63
CA PHE A 389 -20.08 9.27 -15.73
C PHE A 389 -20.27 10.76 -15.99
N ALA A 390 -20.51 11.57 -14.96
CA ALA A 390 -20.62 13.01 -15.12
C ALA A 390 -19.32 13.62 -15.67
N GLN A 391 -18.17 13.15 -15.18
CA GLN A 391 -16.84 13.57 -15.66
C GLN A 391 -16.66 13.24 -17.16
N ALA A 392 -17.04 12.04 -17.61
CA ALA A 392 -16.96 11.64 -19.02
C ALA A 392 -17.78 12.56 -19.93
N LEU A 393 -18.88 13.13 -19.42
CA LEU A 393 -19.70 14.12 -20.12
C LEU A 393 -19.24 15.57 -19.91
N ASN A 394 -18.05 15.77 -19.30
CA ASN A 394 -17.54 17.10 -18.93
C ASN A 394 -18.53 17.89 -18.06
N ARG A 395 -19.08 17.21 -17.06
CA ARG A 395 -19.99 17.76 -16.04
C ARG A 395 -19.51 17.34 -14.66
N ILE A 396 -20.03 18.00 -13.64
CA ILE A 396 -19.88 17.59 -12.25
C ILE A 396 -21.23 17.05 -11.74
N GLY A 397 -22.30 17.82 -11.90
CA GLY A 397 -23.60 17.53 -11.31
C GLY A 397 -23.63 17.86 -9.81
N SER A 398 -24.66 18.51 -9.35
CA SER A 398 -24.81 18.85 -7.90
C SER A 398 -25.47 17.75 -7.09
N ASP A 399 -26.23 16.86 -7.75
CA ASP A 399 -26.96 15.77 -7.07
C ASP A 399 -26.08 14.54 -6.85
N ALA A 400 -25.15 14.64 -5.87
CA ALA A 400 -24.18 13.61 -5.53
C ALA A 400 -24.72 12.63 -4.45
N PRO A 401 -24.29 11.33 -4.49
CA PRO A 401 -24.67 10.33 -3.50
C PRO A 401 -24.03 10.58 -2.12
N THR A 402 -24.58 9.92 -1.10
CA THR A 402 -24.01 9.84 0.25
C THR A 402 -24.47 8.58 0.95
N VAL A 403 -23.97 8.33 2.16
CA VAL A 403 -24.54 7.36 3.09
C VAL A 403 -25.59 8.07 3.96
N LYS A 404 -26.87 7.80 3.75
CA LYS A 404 -27.96 8.46 4.50
C LYS A 404 -28.18 7.90 5.89
N ASP A 405 -27.89 6.62 6.09
CA ASP A 405 -28.15 5.92 7.35
C ASP A 405 -26.88 5.14 7.78
N PRO A 406 -26.06 5.71 8.66
CA PRO A 406 -24.86 5.04 9.15
C PRO A 406 -25.14 3.71 9.87
N ALA A 407 -26.31 3.57 10.53
CA ALA A 407 -26.68 2.34 11.21
C ALA A 407 -26.96 1.20 10.21
N LYS A 408 -27.62 1.50 9.10
CA LYS A 408 -27.81 0.54 8.00
C LYS A 408 -26.51 0.20 7.30
N PHE A 409 -25.60 1.18 7.11
CA PHE A 409 -24.26 0.91 6.60
C PHE A 409 -23.53 -0.09 7.49
N ALA A 410 -23.49 0.15 8.80
CA ALA A 410 -22.87 -0.77 9.77
C ALA A 410 -23.53 -2.15 9.74
N ALA A 411 -24.87 -2.23 9.66
CA ALA A 411 -25.60 -3.49 9.56
C ALA A 411 -25.24 -4.26 8.27
N ALA A 412 -25.13 -3.57 7.13
CA ALA A 412 -24.70 -4.15 5.86
C ALA A 412 -23.25 -4.69 5.96
N PHE A 413 -22.35 -3.91 6.53
CA PHE A 413 -20.97 -4.33 6.76
C PHE A 413 -20.90 -5.62 7.59
N GLU A 414 -21.57 -5.66 8.72
CA GLU A 414 -21.58 -6.84 9.60
C GLU A 414 -22.28 -8.05 8.97
N ALA A 415 -23.32 -7.83 8.15
CA ALA A 415 -23.97 -8.92 7.41
C ALA A 415 -23.01 -9.53 6.37
N VAL A 416 -22.30 -8.70 5.60
CA VAL A 416 -21.27 -9.18 4.66
C VAL A 416 -20.13 -9.89 5.41
N GLN A 417 -19.68 -9.37 6.55
CA GLN A 417 -18.69 -10.07 7.39
C GLN A 417 -19.17 -11.45 7.85
N LYS A 418 -20.43 -11.63 8.18
CA LYS A 418 -21.00 -12.95 8.50
C LYS A 418 -20.96 -13.89 7.29
N LEU A 419 -21.21 -13.37 6.07
CA LEU A 419 -21.11 -14.16 4.83
C LEU A 419 -19.67 -14.58 4.55
N VAL A 420 -18.70 -13.67 4.71
CA VAL A 420 -17.26 -13.95 4.55
C VAL A 420 -16.78 -14.99 5.57
N LYS A 421 -17.04 -14.78 6.86
CA LYS A 421 -16.71 -15.73 7.95
C LYS A 421 -17.33 -17.10 7.74
N GLY A 422 -18.56 -17.13 7.24
CA GLY A 422 -19.32 -18.34 6.92
C GLY A 422 -18.89 -19.06 5.63
N ARG A 423 -17.91 -18.53 4.88
CA ARG A 423 -17.46 -19.05 3.56
C ARG A 423 -18.63 -19.25 2.59
N LYS A 424 -19.54 -18.26 2.57
CA LYS A 424 -20.72 -18.34 1.71
C LYS A 424 -20.48 -17.72 0.34
N LEU A 425 -19.49 -16.82 0.21
CA LEU A 425 -19.22 -16.07 -0.99
C LEU A 425 -18.13 -16.74 -1.85
N LEU A 426 -18.30 -16.64 -3.17
CA LEU A 426 -17.37 -17.08 -4.20
C LEU A 426 -16.56 -15.92 -4.78
N ALA A 427 -17.20 -14.77 -4.96
CA ALA A 427 -16.61 -13.51 -5.38
C ALA A 427 -17.35 -12.34 -4.73
N MET A 428 -16.66 -11.20 -4.62
CA MET A 428 -17.24 -9.94 -4.14
C MET A 428 -16.42 -8.79 -4.70
N HIS A 429 -17.12 -7.72 -5.10
CA HIS A 429 -16.49 -6.47 -5.56
C HIS A 429 -17.32 -5.29 -5.07
N ASP A 430 -16.67 -4.19 -4.71
CA ASP A 430 -17.36 -2.97 -4.34
C ASP A 430 -17.86 -2.22 -5.60
N ILE A 431 -18.74 -1.26 -5.38
CA ILE A 431 -19.17 -0.31 -6.42
C ILE A 431 -18.56 1.04 -6.06
N SER A 432 -17.65 1.49 -6.90
CA SER A 432 -16.91 2.74 -6.78
C SER A 432 -16.89 3.51 -8.10
N ALA A 433 -15.77 4.12 -8.48
CA ALA A 433 -15.65 4.91 -9.71
C ALA A 433 -16.09 4.13 -10.95
N GLY A 434 -17.00 4.72 -11.72
CA GLY A 434 -17.60 4.12 -12.91
C GLY A 434 -18.89 3.32 -12.65
N GLY A 435 -19.29 3.14 -11.40
CA GLY A 435 -20.57 2.58 -11.01
C GLY A 435 -20.69 1.07 -11.22
N LEU A 436 -21.94 0.59 -11.19
CA LEU A 436 -22.29 -0.83 -11.26
C LEU A 436 -21.78 -1.52 -12.54
N VAL A 437 -21.85 -0.85 -13.68
CA VAL A 437 -21.43 -1.45 -14.96
C VAL A 437 -19.93 -1.70 -14.97
N THR A 438 -19.14 -0.78 -14.42
CA THR A 438 -17.69 -0.96 -14.28
C THR A 438 -17.38 -2.11 -13.33
N ALA A 439 -18.00 -2.15 -12.16
CA ALA A 439 -17.80 -3.24 -11.21
C ALA A 439 -18.12 -4.63 -11.81
N MET A 440 -19.22 -4.77 -12.56
CA MET A 440 -19.54 -6.02 -13.25
C MET A 440 -18.49 -6.40 -14.29
N LEU A 441 -18.01 -5.43 -15.08
CA LEU A 441 -16.99 -5.67 -16.10
C LEU A 441 -15.64 -6.05 -15.46
N GLU A 442 -15.23 -5.38 -14.40
CA GLU A 442 -14.00 -5.69 -13.66
C GLU A 442 -14.04 -7.09 -13.04
N MET A 443 -15.20 -7.52 -12.52
CA MET A 443 -15.38 -8.91 -12.08
C MET A 443 -15.15 -9.94 -13.19
N LEU A 444 -15.31 -9.56 -14.47
CA LEU A 444 -15.18 -10.40 -15.66
C LEU A 444 -13.84 -10.27 -16.39
N PHE A 445 -13.17 -9.11 -16.28
CA PHE A 445 -11.99 -8.78 -17.11
C PHE A 445 -10.82 -9.74 -16.93
N ALA A 446 -10.59 -10.22 -15.72
CA ALA A 446 -9.47 -11.12 -15.44
C ALA A 446 -9.70 -12.57 -15.87
N ASN A 447 -10.91 -12.93 -16.28
CA ASN A 447 -11.25 -14.26 -16.83
C ASN A 447 -10.99 -14.29 -18.34
N THR A 448 -10.65 -15.48 -18.85
CA THR A 448 -10.51 -15.73 -20.31
C THR A 448 -11.79 -16.23 -20.97
N THR A 449 -12.74 -16.69 -20.17
CA THR A 449 -14.02 -17.27 -20.64
C THR A 449 -15.18 -16.84 -19.74
N GLY A 450 -16.40 -17.04 -20.21
CA GLY A 450 -17.63 -16.73 -19.50
C GLY A 450 -18.00 -15.26 -19.48
N GLY A 451 -19.23 -14.99 -19.15
CA GLY A 451 -19.84 -13.67 -19.06
C GLY A 451 -20.86 -13.59 -17.94
N LEU A 452 -21.77 -12.65 -18.07
CA LEU A 452 -22.79 -12.36 -17.04
C LEU A 452 -24.11 -11.99 -17.73
N GLU A 453 -25.19 -12.60 -17.31
CA GLU A 453 -26.56 -12.15 -17.56
C GLU A 453 -26.98 -11.27 -16.39
N PHE A 454 -27.15 -9.98 -16.63
CA PHE A 454 -27.58 -8.98 -15.66
C PHE A 454 -29.01 -8.55 -15.94
N THR A 455 -29.84 -8.41 -14.90
CA THR A 455 -31.19 -7.89 -14.98
C THR A 455 -31.43 -6.73 -14.04
N THR A 456 -32.14 -5.73 -14.50
CA THR A 456 -32.52 -4.56 -13.69
C THR A 456 -33.77 -4.78 -12.84
N ALA A 457 -34.41 -5.97 -12.90
CA ALA A 457 -35.66 -6.26 -12.23
C ALA A 457 -35.67 -5.90 -10.73
N GLY A 458 -34.57 -6.16 -10.02
CA GLY A 458 -34.44 -5.77 -8.61
C GLY A 458 -34.48 -4.27 -8.37
N PHE A 459 -33.86 -3.48 -9.25
CA PHE A 459 -33.89 -2.00 -9.19
C PHE A 459 -35.29 -1.47 -9.49
N LEU A 460 -35.95 -2.02 -10.54
CA LEU A 460 -37.31 -1.64 -10.93
C LEU A 460 -38.31 -1.89 -9.79
N GLN A 461 -38.21 -3.01 -9.11
CA GLN A 461 -39.04 -3.33 -7.94
C GLN A 461 -38.79 -2.39 -6.76
N ASN A 462 -37.64 -1.78 -6.68
CA ASN A 462 -37.26 -0.80 -5.66
C ASN A 462 -37.43 0.67 -6.12
N GLY A 463 -38.09 0.89 -7.27
CA GLY A 463 -38.53 2.21 -7.74
C GLY A 463 -37.50 2.98 -8.59
N GLU A 464 -36.33 2.37 -8.93
CA GLU A 464 -35.41 2.99 -9.88
C GLU A 464 -35.65 2.44 -11.28
N THR A 465 -35.94 3.31 -12.21
CA THR A 465 -36.31 2.95 -13.58
C THR A 465 -35.33 3.46 -14.64
N ASP A 466 -34.43 4.34 -14.27
CA ASP A 466 -33.45 4.93 -15.17
C ASP A 466 -32.22 4.01 -15.32
N LEU A 467 -32.09 3.43 -16.52
CA LEU A 467 -30.99 2.51 -16.82
C LEU A 467 -29.61 3.13 -16.62
N VAL A 468 -29.43 4.42 -16.95
CA VAL A 468 -28.15 5.10 -16.82
C VAL A 468 -27.82 5.30 -15.36
N LYS A 469 -28.78 5.69 -14.51
CA LYS A 469 -28.59 5.76 -13.06
C LYS A 469 -28.27 4.40 -12.46
N ILE A 470 -28.98 3.34 -12.86
CA ILE A 470 -28.70 1.97 -12.39
C ILE A 470 -27.24 1.57 -12.67
N LEU A 471 -26.74 1.87 -13.87
CA LEU A 471 -25.45 1.41 -14.34
C LEU A 471 -24.26 2.27 -13.88
N PHE A 472 -24.45 3.59 -13.75
CA PHE A 472 -23.34 4.53 -13.54
C PHE A 472 -23.35 5.26 -12.21
N ALA A 473 -24.40 5.12 -11.38
CA ALA A 473 -24.38 5.70 -10.04
C ALA A 473 -23.32 5.01 -9.16
N GLU A 474 -22.58 5.81 -8.43
CA GLU A 474 -21.48 5.37 -7.57
C GLU A 474 -21.88 5.33 -6.09
N ASN A 475 -23.15 5.01 -5.84
CA ASN A 475 -23.63 4.82 -4.48
C ASN A 475 -22.90 3.63 -3.82
N PRO A 476 -22.43 3.74 -2.56
CA PRO A 476 -21.76 2.65 -1.86
C PRO A 476 -22.59 1.38 -1.82
N ALA A 477 -22.09 0.32 -2.41
CA ALA A 477 -22.71 -1.00 -2.49
C ALA A 477 -21.64 -2.06 -2.78
N VAL A 478 -22.02 -3.34 -2.67
CA VAL A 478 -21.17 -4.45 -3.10
C VAL A 478 -21.95 -5.46 -3.93
N LEU A 479 -21.25 -6.06 -4.90
CA LEU A 479 -21.71 -7.23 -5.63
C LEU A 479 -21.16 -8.49 -4.97
N VAL A 480 -22.00 -9.48 -4.72
CA VAL A 480 -21.59 -10.76 -4.13
C VAL A 480 -22.07 -11.94 -4.94
N GLN A 481 -21.16 -12.85 -5.28
CA GLN A 481 -21.47 -14.12 -5.92
C GLN A 481 -21.47 -15.25 -4.89
N PHE A 482 -22.50 -16.12 -4.96
CA PHE A 482 -22.60 -17.32 -4.12
C PHE A 482 -23.32 -18.45 -4.84
N GLU A 483 -23.19 -19.67 -4.30
CA GLU A 483 -23.89 -20.84 -4.83
C GLU A 483 -25.39 -20.73 -4.56
N GLU A 484 -26.21 -21.05 -5.56
CA GLU A 484 -27.69 -21.01 -5.45
C GLU A 484 -28.20 -21.85 -4.27
N SER A 485 -27.56 -22.98 -3.97
CA SER A 485 -27.86 -23.82 -2.81
C SER A 485 -27.71 -23.09 -1.46
N LYS A 486 -27.03 -21.96 -1.41
CA LYS A 486 -26.84 -21.14 -0.20
C LYS A 486 -27.83 -19.97 -0.12
N LYS A 487 -28.71 -19.80 -1.13
CA LYS A 487 -29.62 -18.66 -1.25
C LYS A 487 -30.39 -18.36 0.02
N GLU A 488 -31.14 -19.32 0.53
CA GLU A 488 -31.94 -19.12 1.76
C GLU A 488 -31.12 -18.64 2.95
N SER A 489 -29.90 -19.19 3.11
CA SER A 489 -29.03 -18.82 4.22
C SER A 489 -28.37 -17.44 4.04
N VAL A 490 -28.14 -17.00 2.79
CA VAL A 490 -27.62 -15.66 2.47
C VAL A 490 -28.72 -14.62 2.67
N GLU A 491 -29.91 -14.85 2.07
CA GLU A 491 -31.04 -13.95 2.20
C GLU A 491 -31.51 -13.81 3.68
N LYS A 492 -31.47 -14.89 4.46
CA LYS A 492 -31.76 -14.84 5.88
C LYS A 492 -30.82 -13.88 6.64
N ILE A 493 -29.49 -13.98 6.41
CA ILE A 493 -28.51 -13.11 7.07
C ILE A 493 -28.73 -11.64 6.71
N LEU A 494 -28.99 -11.35 5.44
CA LEU A 494 -29.17 -9.98 4.93
C LEU A 494 -30.50 -9.39 5.40
N SER A 495 -31.60 -10.19 5.35
CA SER A 495 -32.94 -9.78 5.79
C SER A 495 -32.99 -9.54 7.30
N GLU A 496 -32.40 -10.42 8.12
CA GLU A 496 -32.32 -10.25 9.58
C GLU A 496 -31.53 -8.98 9.96
N ALA A 497 -30.58 -8.55 9.12
CA ALA A 497 -29.86 -7.30 9.30
C ALA A 497 -30.61 -6.06 8.75
N GLY A 498 -31.79 -6.26 8.13
CA GLY A 498 -32.56 -5.17 7.52
C GLY A 498 -31.87 -4.49 6.34
N VAL A 499 -30.99 -5.21 5.65
CA VAL A 499 -30.18 -4.69 4.54
C VAL A 499 -30.94 -4.86 3.22
N LYS A 500 -31.00 -3.80 2.42
CA LYS A 500 -31.57 -3.86 1.07
C LYS A 500 -30.65 -4.67 0.16
N HIS A 501 -31.18 -5.75 -0.41
CA HIS A 501 -30.44 -6.65 -1.29
C HIS A 501 -31.39 -7.33 -2.28
N PHE A 502 -30.88 -7.68 -3.45
CA PHE A 502 -31.66 -8.40 -4.46
C PHE A 502 -30.74 -9.05 -5.51
N LEU A 503 -31.33 -10.05 -6.20
CA LEU A 503 -30.69 -10.70 -7.34
C LEU A 503 -30.51 -9.71 -8.49
N VAL A 504 -29.30 -9.65 -9.05
CA VAL A 504 -28.99 -8.83 -10.22
C VAL A 504 -28.47 -9.65 -11.41
N GLY A 505 -28.09 -10.92 -11.22
CA GLY A 505 -27.65 -11.71 -12.36
C GLY A 505 -27.11 -13.09 -12.03
N LYS A 506 -26.62 -13.75 -13.06
CA LYS A 506 -25.96 -15.06 -12.98
C LYS A 506 -24.87 -15.18 -14.06
N PRO A 507 -23.78 -15.94 -13.82
CA PRO A 507 -22.77 -16.20 -14.85
C PRO A 507 -23.37 -16.89 -16.08
N SER A 508 -22.82 -16.56 -17.25
CA SER A 508 -23.15 -17.18 -18.54
C SER A 508 -21.90 -17.79 -19.19
N ASP A 509 -22.14 -18.71 -20.17
CA ASP A 509 -21.05 -19.31 -20.91
C ASP A 509 -20.54 -18.38 -22.04
N GLU A 510 -21.36 -17.43 -22.48
CA GLU A 510 -21.01 -16.47 -23.54
C GLU A 510 -20.09 -15.34 -23.00
N ARG A 511 -19.13 -14.88 -23.79
CA ARG A 511 -18.16 -13.85 -23.39
C ARG A 511 -18.71 -12.44 -23.57
N VAL A 512 -19.91 -12.19 -23.01
CA VAL A 512 -20.61 -10.90 -23.05
C VAL A 512 -21.19 -10.56 -21.69
N LEU A 513 -21.35 -9.28 -21.40
CA LEU A 513 -22.26 -8.78 -20.39
C LEU A 513 -23.59 -8.49 -21.07
N LEU A 514 -24.58 -9.34 -20.82
CA LEU A 514 -25.95 -9.13 -21.28
C LEU A 514 -26.70 -8.31 -20.24
N ILE A 515 -27.27 -7.21 -20.65
CA ILE A 515 -28.09 -6.32 -19.79
C ILE A 515 -29.54 -6.43 -20.22
N GLU A 516 -30.40 -6.94 -19.34
CA GLU A 516 -31.86 -6.98 -19.53
C GLU A 516 -32.50 -5.80 -18.78
N HIS A 517 -33.27 -4.98 -19.50
CA HIS A 517 -34.02 -3.85 -18.97
C HIS A 517 -35.38 -3.74 -19.64
N TYR A 518 -36.44 -3.92 -18.89
CA TYR A 518 -37.83 -3.96 -19.41
C TYR A 518 -38.08 -4.95 -20.56
N GLY A 519 -37.37 -6.07 -20.57
CA GLY A 519 -37.45 -7.09 -21.63
C GLY A 519 -36.62 -6.76 -22.89
N GLU A 520 -35.93 -5.62 -22.91
CA GLU A 520 -34.94 -5.32 -23.93
C GLU A 520 -33.55 -5.80 -23.50
N GLU A 521 -32.85 -6.43 -24.42
CA GLU A 521 -31.50 -6.95 -24.19
C GLU A 521 -30.45 -6.08 -24.88
N ARG A 522 -29.36 -5.79 -24.18
CA ARG A 522 -28.18 -5.11 -24.69
C ARG A 522 -26.95 -5.95 -24.40
N LEU A 523 -26.10 -6.14 -25.42
CA LEU A 523 -24.89 -6.95 -25.34
C LEU A 523 -23.66 -6.07 -25.33
N LEU A 524 -22.82 -6.22 -24.31
CA LEU A 524 -21.53 -5.57 -24.20
C LEU A 524 -20.41 -6.60 -24.32
N GLY A 525 -19.51 -6.42 -25.29
CA GLY A 525 -18.38 -7.30 -25.54
C GLY A 525 -17.29 -7.14 -24.52
N ILE A 526 -17.09 -8.10 -23.61
CA ILE A 526 -16.17 -8.00 -22.47
C ILE A 526 -14.73 -7.78 -22.92
N ASP A 527 -14.26 -8.50 -23.93
CA ASP A 527 -12.84 -8.43 -24.34
C ASP A 527 -12.50 -7.08 -24.99
N HIS A 528 -13.45 -6.52 -25.76
CA HIS A 528 -13.31 -5.18 -26.32
C HIS A 528 -13.25 -4.12 -25.21
N LEU A 529 -14.17 -4.18 -24.26
CA LEU A 529 -14.24 -3.22 -23.15
C LEU A 529 -13.05 -3.37 -22.19
N ARG A 530 -12.52 -4.60 -22.00
CA ARG A 530 -11.28 -4.79 -21.25
C ARG A 530 -10.11 -4.10 -21.95
N ASP A 531 -9.98 -4.18 -23.27
CA ASP A 531 -8.93 -3.50 -24.01
C ASP A 531 -9.08 -1.97 -23.91
N ARG A 532 -10.33 -1.44 -23.94
CA ARG A 532 -10.60 -0.01 -23.68
C ARG A 532 -10.18 0.42 -22.28
N TRP A 533 -10.53 -0.37 -21.26
CA TRP A 533 -10.12 -0.15 -19.86
C TRP A 533 -8.60 -0.21 -19.66
N PHE A 534 -7.90 -1.06 -20.41
CA PHE A 534 -6.44 -1.20 -20.34
C PHE A 534 -5.69 -0.12 -21.12
N GLU A 535 -6.31 0.49 -22.13
CA GLU A 535 -5.66 1.43 -23.06
C GLU A 535 -4.98 2.63 -22.36
N PRO A 536 -5.57 3.32 -21.37
CA PRO A 536 -4.88 4.40 -20.67
C PRO A 536 -3.58 3.93 -19.99
N SER A 537 -3.57 2.72 -19.44
CA SER A 537 -2.34 2.12 -18.91
C SER A 537 -1.27 1.93 -19.98
N TYR A 538 -1.66 1.48 -21.17
CA TYR A 538 -0.75 1.36 -22.31
C TYR A 538 -0.19 2.72 -22.74
N LEU A 539 -1.02 3.75 -22.79
CA LEU A 539 -0.59 5.10 -23.18
C LEU A 539 0.45 5.68 -22.20
N LEU A 540 0.26 5.47 -20.90
CA LEU A 540 1.22 5.87 -19.88
C LEU A 540 2.50 5.01 -19.93
N ASP A 541 2.37 3.70 -20.16
CA ASP A 541 3.51 2.80 -20.28
C ASP A 541 4.42 3.13 -21.48
N ARG A 542 3.88 3.68 -22.55
CA ARG A 542 4.68 4.18 -23.69
C ARG A 542 5.70 5.23 -23.29
N ILE A 543 5.40 6.01 -22.25
CA ILE A 543 6.31 7.03 -21.72
C ILE A 543 7.37 6.36 -20.85
N GLN A 544 7.01 5.36 -20.06
CA GLN A 544 7.91 4.68 -19.13
C GLN A 544 8.83 3.65 -19.80
N SER A 545 8.26 2.76 -20.62
CA SER A 545 8.96 1.58 -21.17
C SER A 545 9.34 1.74 -22.65
N GLY A 546 8.92 2.82 -23.28
CA GLY A 546 9.06 3.04 -24.71
C GLY A 546 7.95 2.37 -25.54
N LYS A 547 7.77 2.86 -26.76
CA LYS A 547 6.62 2.53 -27.63
C LYS A 547 6.52 1.04 -27.97
N GLU A 548 7.65 0.40 -28.26
CA GLU A 548 7.69 -1.01 -28.69
C GLU A 548 7.36 -1.96 -27.54
N CYS A 549 8.02 -1.78 -26.38
CA CYS A 549 7.78 -2.61 -25.21
C CYS A 549 6.34 -2.47 -24.70
N ALA A 550 5.81 -1.26 -24.65
CA ALA A 550 4.43 -1.01 -24.25
C ALA A 550 3.42 -1.65 -25.21
N ALA A 551 3.66 -1.58 -26.54
CA ALA A 551 2.81 -2.22 -27.53
C ALA A 551 2.81 -3.76 -27.38
N LEU A 552 3.99 -4.37 -27.19
CA LEU A 552 4.11 -5.81 -26.93
C LEU A 552 3.39 -6.21 -25.64
N ARG A 553 3.46 -5.40 -24.59
CA ARG A 553 2.74 -5.62 -23.33
C ARG A 553 1.22 -5.61 -23.58
N PHE A 554 0.71 -4.58 -24.24
CA PHE A 554 -0.71 -4.42 -24.55
C PHE A 554 -1.27 -5.54 -25.42
N GLU A 555 -0.51 -6.01 -26.42
CA GLU A 555 -0.92 -7.13 -27.28
C GLU A 555 -0.93 -8.48 -26.56
N ASN A 556 -0.03 -8.66 -25.58
CA ASN A 556 0.24 -9.98 -25.00
C ASN A 556 -0.35 -10.20 -23.59
N TYR A 557 -0.76 -9.17 -22.83
CA TYR A 557 -1.28 -9.37 -21.48
C TYR A 557 -2.44 -10.37 -21.43
N LYS A 558 -3.29 -10.38 -22.46
CA LYS A 558 -4.47 -11.24 -22.61
C LYS A 558 -4.17 -12.65 -23.14
N LYS A 559 -2.94 -12.88 -23.64
CA LYS A 559 -2.53 -14.16 -24.25
C LYS A 559 -1.74 -15.06 -23.30
N GLN A 560 -1.46 -14.60 -22.09
CA GLN A 560 -0.62 -15.29 -21.12
C GLN A 560 -1.37 -15.53 -19.78
N PRO A 561 -2.49 -16.28 -19.80
CA PRO A 561 -3.23 -16.55 -18.58
C PRO A 561 -2.39 -17.39 -17.63
N LEU A 562 -2.40 -17.02 -16.35
CA LEU A 562 -1.74 -17.76 -15.30
C LEU A 562 -2.48 -19.07 -15.06
N ARG A 563 -1.81 -20.18 -15.32
CA ARG A 563 -2.33 -21.53 -15.12
C ARG A 563 -1.38 -22.33 -14.26
N TYR A 564 -1.93 -23.12 -13.35
CA TYR A 564 -1.18 -23.99 -12.46
C TYR A 564 -1.41 -25.44 -12.84
N ALA A 565 -0.33 -26.19 -13.03
CA ALA A 565 -0.35 -27.65 -13.09
C ALA A 565 0.02 -28.16 -11.70
N ILE A 566 -0.97 -28.49 -10.90
CA ILE A 566 -0.74 -29.06 -9.55
C ILE A 566 -0.71 -30.58 -9.68
N PRO A 567 0.42 -31.25 -9.32
CA PRO A 567 0.48 -32.71 -9.33
C PRO A 567 -0.62 -33.33 -8.46
N ALA A 568 -1.23 -34.41 -8.91
CA ALA A 568 -2.29 -35.08 -8.17
C ALA A 568 -1.86 -35.56 -6.76
N SER A 569 -0.55 -35.79 -6.58
CA SER A 569 0.05 -36.14 -5.28
C SER A 569 0.27 -34.95 -4.34
N PHE A 570 -0.01 -33.72 -4.76
CA PHE A 570 0.18 -32.55 -3.95
C PHE A 570 -1.11 -32.22 -3.19
N ASP A 571 -1.07 -32.40 -1.88
CA ASP A 571 -2.20 -32.16 -0.96
C ASP A 571 -2.13 -30.79 -0.24
N GLY A 572 -1.13 -29.95 -0.57
CA GLY A 572 -0.92 -28.65 0.09
C GLY A 572 -0.33 -28.77 1.50
N SER A 573 0.04 -29.96 1.96
CA SER A 573 0.58 -30.19 3.30
C SER A 573 2.12 -30.29 3.30
N LEU A 574 2.76 -29.60 4.23
CA LEU A 574 4.21 -29.76 4.48
C LEU A 574 4.53 -31.14 5.02
N ALA A 575 3.63 -31.71 5.83
CA ALA A 575 3.82 -33.01 6.45
C ALA A 575 3.94 -34.14 5.42
N SER A 576 3.19 -34.08 4.30
CA SER A 576 3.31 -35.06 3.20
C SER A 576 4.65 -35.01 2.48
N ARG A 577 5.44 -33.96 2.69
CA ARG A 577 6.80 -33.77 2.18
C ARG A 577 7.87 -33.99 3.25
N GLY A 578 7.50 -34.49 4.43
CA GLY A 578 8.41 -34.65 5.55
C GLY A 578 8.91 -33.36 6.17
N LEU A 579 8.22 -32.24 5.88
CA LEU A 579 8.56 -30.91 6.38
C LEU A 579 7.64 -30.51 7.52
N SER A 580 8.12 -29.68 8.45
CA SER A 580 7.34 -29.13 9.55
C SER A 580 7.61 -27.64 9.74
N TYR A 581 6.57 -26.88 10.08
CA TYR A 581 6.70 -25.47 10.47
C TYR A 581 7.47 -25.28 11.78
N ARG A 582 7.51 -26.29 12.64
CA ARG A 582 8.20 -26.26 13.93
C ARG A 582 9.08 -27.49 14.06
N ARG A 583 10.27 -27.30 14.55
CA ARG A 583 11.21 -28.35 14.90
C ARG A 583 11.51 -28.27 16.38
N ASP A 584 11.60 -29.43 17.05
CA ASP A 584 11.85 -29.51 18.49
C ASP A 584 13.35 -29.42 18.84
N GLY A 585 14.23 -29.28 17.83
CA GLY A 585 15.67 -29.20 18.05
C GLY A 585 16.45 -28.77 16.82
N LYS A 586 17.76 -28.64 16.99
CA LYS A 586 18.72 -28.39 15.92
C LYS A 586 19.04 -29.68 15.20
N THR A 587 19.25 -29.61 13.89
CA THR A 587 19.67 -30.76 13.05
C THR A 587 21.19 -30.97 13.06
N GLY A 588 21.94 -29.92 13.37
CA GLY A 588 23.41 -29.92 13.28
C GLY A 588 23.94 -29.59 11.89
N VAL A 589 23.10 -29.60 10.86
CA VAL A 589 23.50 -29.21 9.49
C VAL A 589 23.24 -27.71 9.33
N ARG A 590 24.29 -26.91 9.15
CA ARG A 590 24.20 -25.45 9.16
C ARG A 590 24.25 -24.84 7.79
N ALA A 591 23.36 -23.85 7.56
CA ALA A 591 23.40 -23.00 6.38
C ALA A 591 23.64 -21.53 6.79
N ALA A 592 24.57 -20.87 6.14
CA ALA A 592 24.82 -19.44 6.31
C ALA A 592 24.22 -18.65 5.14
N ILE A 593 23.40 -17.67 5.47
CA ILE A 593 22.96 -16.65 4.52
C ILE A 593 24.00 -15.56 4.52
N ILE A 594 24.70 -15.38 3.40
CA ILE A 594 25.69 -14.32 3.25
C ILE A 594 25.03 -13.13 2.55
N ARG A 595 25.08 -12.00 3.19
CA ARG A 595 24.46 -10.76 2.68
C ARG A 595 25.40 -9.57 2.78
N GLU A 596 25.13 -8.59 1.92
CA GLU A 596 25.78 -7.30 1.91
C GLU A 596 24.70 -6.20 1.86
N LYS A 597 25.05 -4.95 2.08
CA LYS A 597 24.14 -3.81 1.92
C LYS A 597 23.48 -3.84 0.54
N GLY A 598 22.18 -3.60 0.49
CA GLY A 598 21.36 -3.65 -0.73
C GLY A 598 20.84 -5.05 -1.10
N VAL A 599 21.23 -6.10 -0.38
CA VAL A 599 20.67 -7.45 -0.52
C VAL A 599 19.28 -7.49 0.13
N ASN A 600 18.37 -8.26 -0.44
CA ASN A 600 17.04 -8.53 0.10
C ASN A 600 16.65 -10.01 0.01
N GLY A 601 15.48 -10.40 0.52
CA GLY A 601 15.02 -11.78 0.52
C GLY A 601 15.76 -12.70 1.51
N ASP A 602 16.58 -12.15 2.38
CA ASP A 602 17.36 -12.88 3.38
C ASP A 602 16.49 -13.64 4.39
N ARG A 603 15.35 -13.08 4.78
CA ARG A 603 14.41 -13.72 5.72
C ARG A 603 13.62 -14.84 5.09
N GLU A 604 13.14 -14.63 3.89
CA GLU A 604 12.44 -15.65 3.10
C GLU A 604 13.38 -16.84 2.84
N MET A 605 14.64 -16.57 2.56
CA MET A 605 15.67 -17.60 2.40
C MET A 605 15.96 -18.31 3.71
N ALA A 606 16.08 -17.56 4.83
CA ALA A 606 16.27 -18.15 6.16
C ALA A 606 15.15 -19.13 6.50
N TYR A 607 13.91 -18.72 6.25
CA TYR A 607 12.76 -19.56 6.51
C TYR A 607 12.71 -20.79 5.59
N SER A 608 13.02 -20.62 4.31
CA SER A 608 13.09 -21.74 3.34
C SER A 608 14.15 -22.78 3.75
N LEU A 609 15.33 -22.31 4.16
CA LEU A 609 16.40 -23.19 4.67
C LEU A 609 16.00 -23.88 5.97
N TYR A 610 15.34 -23.16 6.88
CA TYR A 610 14.79 -23.76 8.11
C TYR A 610 13.79 -24.87 7.80
N LEU A 611 12.86 -24.64 6.86
CA LEU A 611 11.90 -25.67 6.43
C LEU A 611 12.60 -26.85 5.77
N ALA A 612 13.68 -26.61 5.02
CA ALA A 612 14.49 -27.67 4.40
C ALA A 612 15.35 -28.45 5.41
N GLY A 613 15.35 -28.07 6.69
CA GLY A 613 16.03 -28.79 7.75
C GLY A 613 17.37 -28.20 8.20
N PHE A 614 17.79 -27.06 7.69
CA PHE A 614 19.04 -26.42 8.13
C PHE A 614 18.88 -25.63 9.43
N ASP A 615 19.95 -25.58 10.22
CA ASP A 615 20.13 -24.59 11.27
C ASP A 615 20.73 -23.33 10.64
N VAL A 616 19.94 -22.26 10.57
CA VAL A 616 20.28 -21.08 9.75
C VAL A 616 21.11 -20.08 10.55
N LYS A 617 22.13 -19.52 9.91
CA LYS A 617 23.04 -18.50 10.41
C LYS A 617 23.00 -17.27 9.50
N ASP A 618 22.76 -16.10 10.05
CA ASP A 618 22.85 -14.83 9.32
C ASP A 618 24.28 -14.31 9.36
N VAL A 619 24.90 -14.13 8.19
CA VAL A 619 26.27 -13.69 8.04
C VAL A 619 26.33 -12.46 7.13
N HIS A 620 26.75 -11.32 7.69
CA HIS A 620 27.01 -10.14 6.89
C HIS A 620 28.44 -10.12 6.38
N MET A 621 28.70 -9.50 5.22
CA MET A 621 30.06 -9.39 4.66
C MET A 621 31.07 -8.82 5.65
N THR A 622 30.65 -7.88 6.53
CA THR A 622 31.50 -7.35 7.57
C THR A 622 31.96 -8.38 8.60
N ASP A 623 31.18 -9.45 8.84
CA ASP A 623 31.56 -10.54 9.71
C ASP A 623 32.71 -11.37 9.12
N LEU A 624 32.64 -11.63 7.81
CA LEU A 624 33.71 -12.32 7.07
C LEU A 624 34.96 -11.46 6.96
N MET A 625 34.80 -10.16 6.65
CA MET A 625 35.94 -9.24 6.48
C MET A 625 36.69 -8.99 7.77
N SER A 626 36.00 -9.00 8.91
CA SER A 626 36.61 -8.81 10.24
C SER A 626 37.10 -10.11 10.89
N GLY A 627 36.79 -11.28 10.31
CA GLY A 627 37.10 -12.57 10.88
C GLY A 627 36.22 -13.01 12.05
N ARG A 628 35.12 -12.32 12.31
CA ARG A 628 34.10 -12.73 13.30
C ARG A 628 33.41 -14.04 12.89
N GLU A 629 33.36 -14.29 11.58
CA GLU A 629 32.80 -15.50 10.98
C GLU A 629 33.85 -16.19 10.11
N THR A 630 34.02 -17.49 10.28
CA THR A 630 35.02 -18.30 9.55
C THR A 630 34.39 -19.35 8.64
N LEU A 631 33.11 -19.58 8.70
CA LEU A 631 32.34 -20.61 7.96
C LEU A 631 32.78 -22.06 8.21
N GLU A 632 33.66 -22.33 9.17
CA GLU A 632 34.18 -23.68 9.46
C GLU A 632 33.11 -24.67 9.91
N ASP A 633 32.08 -24.12 10.59
CA ASP A 633 30.94 -24.90 11.10
C ASP A 633 29.71 -24.86 10.18
N VAL A 634 29.86 -24.37 8.93
CA VAL A 634 28.79 -24.20 7.95
C VAL A 634 28.92 -25.21 6.83
N ASN A 635 27.83 -25.91 6.50
CA ASN A 635 27.77 -26.89 5.40
C ASN A 635 27.21 -26.31 4.09
N MET A 636 26.45 -25.24 4.18
CA MET A 636 25.88 -24.57 3.00
C MET A 636 26.00 -23.05 3.13
N ILE A 637 26.43 -22.38 2.07
CA ILE A 637 26.33 -20.94 1.96
C ILE A 637 25.30 -20.53 0.91
N VAL A 638 24.54 -19.48 1.19
CA VAL A 638 23.58 -18.91 0.27
C VAL A 638 23.86 -17.44 0.08
N PHE A 639 24.10 -17.03 -1.15
CA PHE A 639 24.20 -15.65 -1.56
C PHE A 639 22.81 -15.19 -2.03
N CYS A 640 22.18 -14.30 -1.27
CA CYS A 640 20.85 -13.78 -1.59
C CYS A 640 20.87 -12.80 -2.77
N GLY A 641 19.69 -12.59 -3.33
CA GLY A 641 19.45 -11.60 -4.36
C GLY A 641 19.35 -10.17 -3.83
N GLY A 642 19.03 -9.25 -4.71
CA GLY A 642 18.90 -7.82 -4.46
C GLY A 642 19.83 -7.00 -5.35
N PHE A 643 20.28 -5.88 -4.83
CA PHE A 643 21.17 -4.94 -5.52
C PHE A 643 22.32 -4.55 -4.59
N SER A 644 23.25 -5.49 -4.37
CA SER A 644 24.38 -5.29 -3.48
C SER A 644 25.18 -4.05 -3.89
N ASN A 645 25.48 -3.19 -2.92
CA ASN A 645 26.14 -1.89 -3.14
C ASN A 645 25.44 -1.03 -4.22
N SER A 646 24.12 -1.14 -4.37
CA SER A 646 23.28 -0.46 -5.37
C SER A 646 23.73 -0.69 -6.82
N ASP A 647 24.49 -1.75 -7.08
CA ASP A 647 25.10 -2.09 -8.36
C ASP A 647 25.91 -0.93 -9.02
N VAL A 648 26.42 0.01 -8.22
CA VAL A 648 27.11 1.24 -8.70
C VAL A 648 28.28 0.93 -9.63
N LEU A 649 29.04 -0.13 -9.35
CA LEU A 649 30.16 -0.57 -10.18
C LEU A 649 29.78 -1.63 -11.22
N GLY A 650 28.50 -1.99 -11.28
CA GLY A 650 27.94 -3.12 -12.02
C GLY A 650 27.50 -4.26 -11.09
N SER A 651 26.65 -5.13 -11.62
CA SER A 651 25.97 -6.18 -10.83
C SER A 651 26.94 -7.02 -10.01
N ALA A 652 26.75 -7.02 -8.70
CA ALA A 652 27.53 -7.73 -7.68
C ALA A 652 29.03 -7.39 -7.60
N LYS A 653 29.56 -6.46 -8.41
CA LYS A 653 31.00 -6.14 -8.44
C LYS A 653 31.50 -5.55 -7.13
N GLY A 654 30.71 -4.70 -6.50
CA GLY A 654 31.05 -4.15 -5.18
C GLY A 654 31.13 -5.25 -4.11
N TRP A 655 30.20 -6.19 -4.13
CA TRP A 655 30.21 -7.35 -3.22
C TRP A 655 31.39 -8.29 -3.50
N ALA A 656 31.65 -8.61 -4.78
CA ALA A 656 32.79 -9.43 -5.19
C ALA A 656 34.13 -8.79 -4.75
N SER A 657 34.22 -7.45 -4.78
CA SER A 657 35.42 -6.73 -4.32
C SER A 657 35.70 -6.97 -2.84
N GLY A 658 34.67 -7.09 -2.00
CA GLY A 658 34.80 -7.46 -0.59
C GLY A 658 35.51 -8.81 -0.37
N PHE A 659 35.24 -9.78 -1.23
CA PHE A 659 35.95 -11.08 -1.20
C PHE A 659 37.34 -11.01 -1.85
N ARG A 660 37.47 -10.32 -2.98
CA ARG A 660 38.74 -10.29 -3.75
C ARG A 660 39.86 -9.56 -3.04
N TRP A 661 39.53 -8.43 -2.37
CA TRP A 661 40.50 -7.49 -1.86
C TRP A 661 40.60 -7.45 -0.33
N ASN A 662 39.82 -8.30 0.37
CA ASN A 662 39.98 -8.52 1.80
C ASN A 662 40.50 -9.93 2.02
N ASP A 663 41.75 -10.05 2.49
CA ASP A 663 42.43 -11.33 2.65
C ASP A 663 41.69 -12.29 3.59
N THR A 664 41.11 -11.79 4.68
CA THR A 664 40.37 -12.61 5.64
C THR A 664 39.13 -13.24 5.00
N ALA A 665 38.31 -12.44 4.32
CA ALA A 665 37.12 -12.94 3.65
C ALA A 665 37.46 -13.90 2.48
N LYS A 666 38.53 -13.57 1.71
CA LYS A 666 39.00 -14.42 0.62
C LYS A 666 39.46 -15.78 1.12
N GLN A 667 40.29 -15.83 2.16
CA GLN A 667 40.78 -17.09 2.72
C GLN A 667 39.65 -17.89 3.37
N THR A 668 38.70 -17.23 4.02
CA THR A 668 37.52 -17.90 4.58
C THR A 668 36.70 -18.58 3.50
N LEU A 669 36.43 -17.88 2.39
CA LEU A 669 35.71 -18.42 1.26
C LEU A 669 36.47 -19.60 0.61
N GLN A 670 37.79 -19.45 0.43
CA GLN A 670 38.62 -20.52 -0.12
C GLN A 670 38.58 -21.79 0.75
N ARG A 671 38.79 -21.66 2.06
CA ARG A 671 38.69 -22.78 3.01
C ARG A 671 37.35 -23.48 2.97
N PHE A 672 36.28 -22.71 2.79
CA PHE A 672 34.92 -23.26 2.66
C PHE A 672 34.80 -24.14 1.41
N TYR A 673 35.30 -23.68 0.26
CA TYR A 673 35.26 -24.45 -1.00
C TYR A 673 36.27 -25.57 -1.08
N ASP A 674 37.33 -25.57 -0.27
CA ASP A 674 38.32 -26.67 -0.19
C ASP A 674 37.75 -27.89 0.56
N ARG A 675 36.61 -27.76 1.22
CA ARG A 675 35.93 -28.86 1.94
C ARG A 675 34.98 -29.60 1.00
N GLU A 676 34.89 -30.94 1.17
CA GLU A 676 34.03 -31.84 0.38
C GLU A 676 32.57 -31.85 0.89
N ASP A 677 32.32 -31.44 2.14
CA ASP A 677 31.01 -31.47 2.81
C ASP A 677 30.22 -30.19 2.67
N THR A 678 30.51 -29.38 1.65
CA THR A 678 29.90 -28.06 1.48
C THR A 678 29.12 -27.89 0.19
N LEU A 679 28.10 -27.07 0.25
CA LEU A 679 27.26 -26.63 -0.89
C LEU A 679 27.18 -25.12 -0.95
N SER A 680 26.98 -24.57 -2.16
CA SER A 680 26.72 -23.17 -2.34
C SER A 680 25.53 -22.92 -3.28
N LEU A 681 24.78 -21.84 -3.03
CA LEU A 681 23.64 -21.42 -3.83
C LEU A 681 23.71 -19.90 -4.02
N GLY A 682 23.61 -19.44 -5.25
CA GLY A 682 23.47 -18.01 -5.58
C GLY A 682 22.14 -17.73 -6.24
N ILE A 683 21.45 -16.71 -5.78
CA ILE A 683 20.13 -16.29 -6.29
C ILE A 683 20.24 -14.88 -6.83
N CYS A 684 19.82 -14.63 -8.09
CA CYS A 684 19.80 -13.33 -8.73
C CYS A 684 21.17 -12.60 -8.59
N ASN A 685 21.28 -11.55 -7.83
CA ASN A 685 22.54 -10.83 -7.55
C ASN A 685 23.60 -11.75 -6.90
N GLY A 686 23.16 -12.71 -6.08
CA GLY A 686 24.06 -13.77 -5.55
C GLY A 686 24.61 -14.70 -6.62
N CYS A 687 23.83 -15.02 -7.66
CA CYS A 687 24.33 -15.77 -8.82
C CYS A 687 25.36 -14.96 -9.60
N GLN A 688 25.10 -13.68 -9.81
CA GLN A 688 26.07 -12.76 -10.44
C GLN A 688 27.38 -12.66 -9.63
N LEU A 689 27.27 -12.62 -8.28
CA LEU A 689 28.43 -12.69 -7.40
C LEU A 689 29.25 -13.95 -7.62
N MET A 690 28.60 -15.11 -7.71
CA MET A 690 29.31 -16.39 -7.95
C MET A 690 30.03 -16.40 -9.29
N VAL A 691 29.44 -15.82 -10.34
CA VAL A 691 30.09 -15.64 -11.64
C VAL A 691 31.31 -14.71 -11.52
N GLU A 692 31.14 -13.56 -10.87
CA GLU A 692 32.23 -12.58 -10.67
C GLU A 692 33.40 -13.20 -9.87
N LEU A 693 33.13 -14.08 -8.93
CA LEU A 693 34.16 -14.78 -8.14
C LEU A 693 34.76 -16.01 -8.82
N GLY A 694 34.22 -16.42 -9.97
CA GLY A 694 34.66 -17.61 -10.68
C GLY A 694 34.27 -18.92 -9.98
N LEU A 695 33.21 -18.91 -9.16
CA LEU A 695 32.71 -20.06 -8.40
C LEU A 695 31.79 -20.99 -9.23
N ILE A 696 31.38 -20.53 -10.40
CA ILE A 696 30.58 -21.33 -11.35
C ILE A 696 31.54 -21.82 -12.46
N PRO A 697 31.72 -23.13 -12.64
CA PRO A 697 32.56 -23.65 -13.71
C PRO A 697 32.04 -23.22 -15.07
N SER A 698 32.91 -22.75 -15.95
CA SER A 698 32.56 -22.51 -17.35
C SER A 698 32.27 -23.86 -18.03
N ALA A 699 31.14 -23.94 -18.76
CA ALA A 699 30.80 -25.13 -19.55
C ALA A 699 31.98 -25.48 -20.49
N GLY A 700 32.58 -26.66 -20.30
CA GLY A 700 33.67 -27.18 -21.13
C GLY A 700 35.06 -27.24 -20.48
N LYS A 701 35.19 -26.93 -19.20
CA LYS A 701 36.42 -27.27 -18.43
C LYS A 701 36.04 -28.23 -17.31
N ASN A 702 36.14 -29.53 -17.61
CA ASN A 702 36.30 -30.58 -16.63
C ASN A 702 37.77 -30.66 -16.22
#